data_2c1562b65f9e58f06ca2801f5e9a7fa0
#
_entry.id   2c1562b65f9e58f06ca2801f5e9a7fa0
#
_cell.length_a   1.000
_cell.length_b   1.000
_cell.length_c   1.000
_cell.angle_alpha   90.00
_cell.angle_beta   90.00
_cell.angle_gamma   90.00
#
_symmetry.space_group_name_H-M   'P 1'
#
loop_
_entity.id
_entity.type
_entity.pdbx_description
1 polymer ?
#
loop_
_entity_poly.entity_id
_entity_poly.type
_entity_poly.pdbx_seq_one_letter_code
_entity_poly.pdbx_strand_id
1 'polypeptide(L)'
;MKFNHDFKRGEFGESHREYKCGNINAAVDFIGESAMRVAIYKDGCEMLPTFTVNPGNEFMLGGRDKLSTADFAPGSPKVRAADDVDSFTLDCGVTAELDLHNFLLKYSAPDGKVIFEDRAPLAYNFEGEFGEGTYHYISREKGEHIYGLGDKSGRLNKAGNAYRIETSDSMGYNAETSDPLYKHVPFYICENSAGCYGIYYDTSDTSFVDLGREINNYYEPFKFFKTNDDCLVYYIFFGTKLSVLQQYARLCGRQAFPPKWSFDYCASTMAYTDAPDAENQMNAFLEKLGALALACEGFYLSSGYTSIGNQRCVFNWNHDKFPNPQAFIERFAQNGIHLIPNIKPAFLTDHPMYSEIAEKGLFVKDKSGKPFITQFWDGLGSYIDFTNPAGFDFWSRQVTEKLLDFGIDATWNDNNEFDIKDKDALAAGFGGGEVSASRIRPILTYLMAASSYTAQIKKHPNERPFLSTRSGSSALRRLAQTWSGDNFTSFNDLKYCHYVGLTMSLSGFFIYGHDLGGFSGDMPSEELLLRWMQHGVFEPRFTIHSWNGDGSATMPWSYPEAIGAAKEILAERHRLVPYLYNCAYDCVQNEIPMNAPLFLYYNDEEIDENSHSMMVGRNILATFILDEGERIAKAYLPKGEIWYLNDRAYMGGQTVEIDIPARGAVPYFVRGGSVVAENIGEYGFKKEEKLVFTVYPIESGGFKSSFFTDDGKSFDYLRGDCVLLEFTVECNESQVVVTYKNLGNTPFEPELRLTPGDGRELAVRRQ
;
A
#
# COMPACT_ATOMS: atom_id res chain seq x y z
N MET A 1 -36.83 16.14 -0.48
CA MET A 1 -35.60 16.31 -1.26
C MET A 1 -35.63 17.73 -1.85
N LYS A 2 -34.71 18.61 -1.48
CA LYS A 2 -34.57 19.93 -2.11
C LYS A 2 -33.65 19.80 -3.30
N PHE A 3 -34.15 20.02 -4.50
CA PHE A 3 -33.33 20.08 -5.69
C PHE A 3 -32.71 21.48 -5.78
N ASN A 4 -31.42 21.55 -6.04
CA ASN A 4 -30.73 22.79 -6.35
C ASN A 4 -30.67 22.88 -7.89
N HIS A 5 -31.27 23.89 -8.45
CA HIS A 5 -31.40 24.11 -9.89
C HIS A 5 -30.83 25.46 -10.30
N ASP A 6 -30.38 25.55 -11.54
CA ASP A 6 -29.92 26.78 -12.18
C ASP A 6 -28.68 27.38 -11.52
N PHE A 7 -27.58 26.60 -11.54
CA PHE A 7 -26.27 27.05 -11.11
C PHE A 7 -25.79 28.22 -12.00
N LYS A 8 -25.35 29.27 -11.36
CA LYS A 8 -24.78 30.43 -12.03
C LYS A 8 -23.26 30.35 -12.05
N ARG A 9 -22.67 30.75 -13.15
CA ARG A 9 -21.23 30.89 -13.32
C ARG A 9 -20.70 31.97 -12.41
N GLY A 10 -19.64 31.66 -11.65
CA GLY A 10 -18.88 32.57 -10.78
C GLY A 10 -17.56 32.98 -11.41
N GLU A 11 -16.47 32.89 -10.65
CA GLU A 11 -15.12 33.21 -11.09
C GLU A 11 -14.59 32.20 -12.11
N PHE A 12 -13.94 32.69 -13.17
CA PHE A 12 -13.34 31.89 -14.23
C PHE A 12 -11.86 32.20 -14.34
N GLY A 13 -11.02 31.31 -13.85
CA GLY A 13 -9.58 31.28 -14.10
C GLY A 13 -9.22 30.43 -15.32
N GLU A 14 -7.94 30.29 -15.62
CA GLU A 14 -7.45 29.47 -16.72
C GLU A 14 -7.71 27.97 -16.48
N SER A 15 -7.42 27.49 -15.26
CA SER A 15 -7.61 26.10 -14.81
C SER A 15 -8.68 25.94 -13.72
N HIS A 16 -9.51 26.95 -13.48
CA HIS A 16 -10.49 27.00 -12.37
C HIS A 16 -11.82 27.58 -12.82
N ARG A 17 -12.93 26.98 -12.36
CA ARG A 17 -14.32 27.45 -12.60
C ARG A 17 -15.14 27.36 -11.34
N GLU A 18 -15.85 28.42 -10.99
CA GLU A 18 -16.78 28.42 -9.88
C GLU A 18 -18.23 28.53 -10.34
N TYR A 19 -19.10 27.90 -9.57
CA TYR A 19 -20.55 27.89 -9.78
C TYR A 19 -21.28 28.06 -8.44
N LYS A 20 -22.45 28.65 -8.47
CA LYS A 20 -23.28 28.85 -7.26
C LYS A 20 -24.76 28.71 -7.54
N CYS A 21 -25.46 28.00 -6.63
CA CYS A 21 -26.91 27.91 -6.59
C CYS A 21 -27.39 28.07 -5.14
N GLY A 22 -27.99 29.25 -4.83
CA GLY A 22 -28.41 29.54 -3.46
C GLY A 22 -27.26 29.49 -2.47
N ASN A 23 -27.31 28.56 -1.52
CA ASN A 23 -26.26 28.30 -0.53
C ASN A 23 -25.30 27.15 -0.90
N ILE A 24 -25.40 26.62 -2.12
CA ILE A 24 -24.49 25.60 -2.63
C ILE A 24 -23.45 26.27 -3.52
N ASN A 25 -22.19 26.02 -3.20
CA ASN A 25 -21.05 26.39 -4.01
C ASN A 25 -20.51 25.13 -4.72
N ALA A 26 -20.01 25.31 -5.92
CA ALA A 26 -19.32 24.28 -6.65
C ALA A 26 -18.09 24.84 -7.36
N ALA A 27 -17.04 24.05 -7.46
CA ALA A 27 -15.82 24.40 -8.17
C ALA A 27 -15.35 23.22 -9.00
N VAL A 28 -14.78 23.52 -10.17
CA VAL A 28 -14.14 22.55 -11.06
C VAL A 28 -12.75 23.05 -11.37
N ASP A 29 -11.75 22.21 -11.09
CA ASP A 29 -10.35 22.48 -11.37
C ASP A 29 -9.80 21.47 -12.36
N PHE A 30 -8.99 21.92 -13.30
CA PHE A 30 -8.32 21.10 -14.27
C PHE A 30 -6.87 20.86 -13.86
N ILE A 31 -6.46 19.58 -13.77
CA ILE A 31 -5.17 19.17 -13.22
C ILE A 31 -4.40 18.38 -14.30
N GLY A 32 -3.27 18.94 -14.74
CA GLY A 32 -2.48 18.33 -15.82
C GLY A 32 -3.33 18.09 -17.08
N GLU A 33 -3.02 16.99 -17.77
CA GLU A 33 -3.62 16.70 -19.08
C GLU A 33 -4.95 15.91 -19.00
N SER A 34 -5.21 15.21 -17.89
CA SER A 34 -6.22 14.14 -17.84
C SER A 34 -6.93 13.97 -16.49
N ALA A 35 -6.88 14.96 -15.63
CA ALA A 35 -7.54 14.92 -14.34
C ALA A 35 -8.34 16.18 -14.04
N MET A 36 -9.39 16.01 -13.23
CA MET A 36 -10.21 17.11 -12.71
C MET A 36 -10.45 16.92 -11.21
N ARG A 37 -10.52 18.03 -10.46
CA ARG A 37 -11.13 18.07 -9.12
C ARG A 37 -12.50 18.73 -9.23
N VAL A 38 -13.49 18.15 -8.55
CA VAL A 38 -14.82 18.70 -8.39
C VAL A 38 -15.08 18.86 -6.90
N ALA A 39 -15.47 20.06 -6.48
CA ALA A 39 -15.84 20.34 -5.11
C ALA A 39 -17.28 20.90 -5.08
N ILE A 40 -18.12 20.35 -4.22
CA ILE A 40 -19.51 20.79 -4.03
C ILE A 40 -19.77 20.84 -2.53
N TYR A 41 -20.20 22.00 -2.02
CA TYR A 41 -20.36 22.22 -0.59
C TYR A 41 -21.36 23.34 -0.26
N LYS A 42 -21.92 23.28 0.94
CA LYS A 42 -22.82 24.31 1.46
C LYS A 42 -22.03 25.51 2.02
N ASP A 43 -22.61 26.70 1.97
CA ASP A 43 -22.10 27.85 2.70
C ASP A 43 -21.97 27.54 4.19
N GLY A 44 -20.80 27.76 4.77
CA GLY A 44 -20.52 27.53 6.19
C GLY A 44 -20.32 26.04 6.60
N CYS A 45 -20.16 25.12 5.65
CA CYS A 45 -19.78 23.75 5.97
C CYS A 45 -18.40 23.70 6.63
N GLU A 46 -18.20 22.75 7.57
CA GLU A 46 -16.90 22.46 8.13
C GLU A 46 -16.09 21.62 7.12
N MET A 47 -15.10 22.22 6.50
CA MET A 47 -14.20 21.52 5.57
C MET A 47 -12.91 21.14 6.28
N LEU A 48 -12.78 19.86 6.63
CA LEU A 48 -11.57 19.33 7.24
C LEU A 48 -10.41 19.34 6.23
N PRO A 49 -9.16 19.56 6.69
CA PRO A 49 -8.00 19.49 5.81
C PRO A 49 -7.78 18.09 5.27
N THR A 50 -7.09 17.99 4.13
CA THR A 50 -6.65 16.71 3.58
C THR A 50 -5.22 16.39 3.99
N PHE A 51 -4.97 15.12 4.27
CA PHE A 51 -3.62 14.56 4.48
C PHE A 51 -3.26 13.56 3.38
N THR A 52 -4.25 13.11 2.60
CA THR A 52 -4.02 12.19 1.49
C THR A 52 -3.54 12.93 0.25
N VAL A 53 -4.16 14.04 -0.09
CA VAL A 53 -3.75 14.87 -1.25
C VAL A 53 -2.54 15.72 -0.88
N ASN A 54 -1.37 15.35 -1.40
CA ASN A 54 -0.12 16.05 -1.12
C ASN A 54 0.92 15.90 -2.25
N PRO A 55 0.67 16.45 -3.43
CA PRO A 55 1.58 16.32 -4.57
C PRO A 55 2.94 16.98 -4.34
N GLY A 56 3.02 17.99 -3.47
CA GLY A 56 4.27 18.67 -3.09
C GLY A 56 5.15 17.89 -2.11
N ASN A 57 4.65 16.81 -1.50
CA ASN A 57 5.34 16.00 -0.47
C ASN A 57 5.77 16.74 0.81
N GLU A 58 5.27 17.93 1.04
CA GLU A 58 5.56 18.67 2.26
C GLU A 58 4.75 18.13 3.43
N PHE A 59 5.42 17.89 4.57
CA PHE A 59 4.71 17.51 5.79
C PHE A 59 4.16 18.75 6.50
N MET A 60 2.85 18.79 6.68
CA MET A 60 2.13 19.84 7.42
C MET A 60 1.28 19.18 8.51
N LEU A 61 1.55 19.51 9.78
CA LEU A 61 0.76 18.98 10.91
C LEU A 61 -0.72 19.42 10.85
N GLY A 62 -1.00 20.59 10.26
CA GLY A 62 -2.36 21.09 10.05
C GLY A 62 -3.06 20.53 8.80
N GLY A 63 -2.36 19.71 8.02
CA GLY A 63 -2.86 19.21 6.73
C GLY A 63 -2.92 20.30 5.65
N ARG A 64 -3.44 19.94 4.48
CA ARG A 64 -3.59 20.82 3.32
C ARG A 64 -5.05 21.23 3.16
N ASP A 65 -5.30 22.47 2.79
CA ASP A 65 -6.64 22.92 2.40
C ASP A 65 -7.14 22.12 1.18
N LYS A 66 -8.32 21.50 1.29
CA LYS A 66 -8.93 20.69 0.22
C LYS A 66 -9.21 21.49 -1.05
N LEU A 67 -9.43 22.79 -0.95
CA LEU A 67 -9.70 23.67 -2.08
C LEU A 67 -8.43 24.29 -2.68
N SER A 68 -7.28 24.16 -2.02
CA SER A 68 -6.01 24.64 -2.57
C SER A 68 -5.68 23.94 -3.88
N THR A 69 -5.21 24.70 -4.88
CA THR A 69 -4.64 24.21 -6.14
C THR A 69 -3.12 24.29 -6.17
N ALA A 70 -2.49 24.71 -5.04
CA ALA A 70 -1.04 24.73 -4.92
C ALA A 70 -0.45 23.35 -5.24
N ASP A 71 0.70 23.32 -5.87
CA ASP A 71 1.45 22.10 -6.27
C ASP A 71 0.75 21.23 -7.33
N PHE A 72 -0.41 21.62 -7.84
CA PHE A 72 -0.96 20.96 -9.02
C PHE A 72 -0.37 21.56 -10.31
N ALA A 73 -0.05 20.69 -11.27
CA ALA A 73 0.17 21.13 -12.63
C ALA A 73 -1.17 21.64 -13.19
N PRO A 74 -1.28 22.92 -13.61
CA PRO A 74 -2.54 23.42 -14.14
C PRO A 74 -2.88 22.75 -15.48
N GLY A 75 -4.14 22.37 -15.66
CA GLY A 75 -4.67 21.92 -16.96
C GLY A 75 -5.18 23.12 -17.76
N SER A 76 -5.13 23.04 -19.07
CA SER A 76 -5.60 24.10 -20.00
C SER A 76 -6.65 23.57 -20.98
N PRO A 77 -7.87 23.23 -20.51
CA PRO A 77 -8.90 22.64 -21.35
C PRO A 77 -9.40 23.63 -22.41
N LYS A 78 -9.85 23.11 -23.55
CA LYS A 78 -10.62 23.91 -24.49
C LYS A 78 -12.05 24.08 -23.96
N VAL A 79 -12.44 25.34 -23.73
CA VAL A 79 -13.73 25.67 -23.10
C VAL A 79 -14.72 26.14 -24.16
N ARG A 80 -15.96 25.64 -24.07
CA ARG A 80 -17.11 26.14 -24.80
C ARG A 80 -18.27 26.31 -23.81
N ALA A 81 -18.75 27.52 -23.63
CA ALA A 81 -19.90 27.84 -22.81
C ALA A 81 -21.15 28.07 -23.70
N ALA A 82 -22.24 27.40 -23.38
CA ALA A 82 -23.58 27.64 -23.90
C ALA A 82 -24.50 28.13 -22.76
N ASP A 83 -25.77 28.42 -23.02
CA ASP A 83 -26.67 29.01 -22.02
C ASP A 83 -26.73 28.17 -20.73
N ASP A 84 -26.97 26.87 -20.85
CA ASP A 84 -27.19 25.94 -19.74
C ASP A 84 -26.12 24.83 -19.62
N VAL A 85 -25.09 24.84 -20.48
CA VAL A 85 -24.05 23.80 -20.51
C VAL A 85 -22.67 24.41 -20.69
N ASP A 86 -21.73 24.03 -19.85
CA ASP A 86 -20.30 24.24 -20.08
C ASP A 86 -19.64 22.95 -20.57
N SER A 87 -18.80 23.05 -21.59
CA SER A 87 -18.06 21.91 -22.15
C SER A 87 -16.56 22.19 -22.08
N PHE A 88 -15.81 21.19 -21.61
CA PHE A 88 -14.37 21.26 -21.37
C PHE A 88 -13.70 20.07 -22.08
N THR A 89 -12.90 20.32 -23.10
CA THR A 89 -12.10 19.24 -23.69
C THR A 89 -10.70 19.27 -23.10
N LEU A 90 -10.36 18.21 -22.35
CA LEU A 90 -9.05 18.00 -21.72
C LEU A 90 -7.97 17.70 -22.79
N ASP A 91 -6.70 17.85 -22.45
CA ASP A 91 -5.58 17.57 -23.38
C ASP A 91 -5.50 16.10 -23.79
N CYS A 92 -5.95 15.18 -22.93
CA CYS A 92 -6.11 13.76 -23.28
C CYS A 92 -7.26 13.47 -24.28
N GLY A 93 -8.02 14.49 -24.69
CA GLY A 93 -9.14 14.38 -25.64
C GLY A 93 -10.49 14.03 -25.02
N VAL A 94 -10.57 13.75 -23.74
CA VAL A 94 -11.84 13.56 -23.02
C VAL A 94 -12.58 14.88 -22.93
N THR A 95 -13.89 14.85 -23.23
CA THR A 95 -14.75 16.04 -23.10
C THR A 95 -15.68 15.88 -21.91
N ALA A 96 -15.61 16.81 -20.97
CA ALA A 96 -16.56 16.96 -19.87
C ALA A 96 -17.66 17.95 -20.26
N GLU A 97 -18.91 17.56 -20.11
CA GLU A 97 -20.09 18.42 -20.24
C GLU A 97 -20.71 18.60 -18.87
N LEU A 98 -20.89 19.84 -18.45
CA LEU A 98 -21.53 20.23 -17.20
C LEU A 98 -22.88 20.87 -17.48
N ASP A 99 -23.97 20.18 -17.15
CA ASP A 99 -25.33 20.73 -17.13
C ASP A 99 -25.49 21.66 -15.93
N LEU A 100 -25.71 22.94 -16.16
CA LEU A 100 -25.88 23.94 -15.12
C LEU A 100 -27.27 23.92 -14.46
N HIS A 101 -28.26 23.28 -15.09
CA HIS A 101 -29.58 23.18 -14.48
C HIS A 101 -29.56 22.32 -13.21
N ASN A 102 -28.86 21.16 -13.25
CA ASN A 102 -28.80 20.22 -12.12
C ASN A 102 -27.38 19.98 -11.58
N PHE A 103 -26.37 20.66 -12.14
CA PHE A 103 -24.96 20.41 -11.90
C PHE A 103 -24.58 18.93 -12.14
N LEU A 104 -24.82 18.44 -13.36
CA LEU A 104 -24.51 17.07 -13.75
C LEU A 104 -23.33 17.04 -14.70
N LEU A 105 -22.34 16.22 -14.37
CA LEU A 105 -21.15 16.01 -15.18
C LEU A 105 -21.28 14.73 -16.00
N LYS A 106 -20.93 14.84 -17.29
CA LYS A 106 -20.82 13.74 -18.23
C LYS A 106 -19.48 13.82 -18.93
N TYR A 107 -18.77 12.72 -18.99
CA TYR A 107 -17.47 12.65 -19.63
C TYR A 107 -17.52 11.67 -20.79
N SER A 108 -17.08 12.13 -21.95
CA SER A 108 -17.05 11.32 -23.19
C SER A 108 -15.63 11.18 -23.73
N ALA A 109 -15.33 9.99 -24.23
CA ALA A 109 -14.11 9.69 -24.95
C ALA A 109 -14.03 10.49 -26.26
N PRO A 110 -12.87 10.57 -26.94
CA PRO A 110 -12.73 11.25 -28.23
C PRO A 110 -13.63 10.69 -29.33
N ASP A 111 -14.06 9.42 -29.24
CA ASP A 111 -15.02 8.80 -30.16
C ASP A 111 -16.49 9.09 -29.81
N GLY A 112 -16.75 9.85 -28.76
CA GLY A 112 -18.06 10.27 -28.29
C GLY A 112 -18.76 9.28 -27.36
N LYS A 113 -18.17 8.13 -27.05
CA LYS A 113 -18.73 7.20 -26.06
C LYS A 113 -18.61 7.73 -24.64
N VAL A 114 -19.61 7.46 -23.80
CA VAL A 114 -19.67 7.94 -22.42
C VAL A 114 -18.80 7.08 -21.52
N ILE A 115 -17.76 7.69 -20.91
CA ILE A 115 -16.87 7.04 -19.94
C ILE A 115 -17.46 7.10 -18.54
N PHE A 116 -18.03 8.28 -18.17
CA PHE A 116 -18.61 8.54 -16.85
C PHE A 116 -19.80 9.47 -17.03
N GLU A 117 -20.83 9.28 -16.24
CA GLU A 117 -22.00 10.17 -16.20
C GLU A 117 -22.62 10.19 -14.82
N ASP A 118 -22.88 11.38 -14.30
CA ASP A 118 -23.70 11.58 -13.12
C ASP A 118 -25.11 11.08 -13.35
N ARG A 119 -25.72 10.50 -12.32
CA ARG A 119 -27.09 9.98 -12.45
C ARG A 119 -28.11 11.12 -12.55
N ALA A 120 -28.79 11.23 -13.67
CA ALA A 120 -29.88 12.18 -13.84
C ALA A 120 -31.18 11.70 -13.11
N PRO A 121 -32.05 12.61 -12.63
CA PRO A 121 -31.89 14.08 -12.65
C PRO A 121 -31.10 14.62 -11.42
N LEU A 122 -30.68 13.78 -10.48
CA LEU A 122 -30.03 14.16 -9.25
C LEU A 122 -28.85 13.25 -8.98
N ALA A 123 -27.64 13.82 -9.02
CA ALA A 123 -26.41 13.13 -8.64
C ALA A 123 -25.99 13.44 -7.21
N TYR A 124 -26.13 14.67 -6.74
CA TYR A 124 -25.62 15.14 -5.46
C TYR A 124 -26.75 15.38 -4.48
N ASN A 125 -26.65 14.78 -3.29
CA ASN A 125 -27.64 14.94 -2.24
C ASN A 125 -26.94 15.17 -0.90
N PHE A 126 -27.15 16.32 -0.29
CA PHE A 126 -26.52 16.75 0.97
C PHE A 126 -27.35 16.44 2.22
N GLU A 127 -28.56 15.93 2.10
CA GLU A 127 -29.42 15.57 3.23
C GLU A 127 -29.66 14.07 3.31
N GLY A 128 -29.20 13.31 2.29
CA GLY A 128 -29.45 11.88 2.14
C GLY A 128 -30.92 11.55 1.92
N GLU A 129 -31.21 10.36 1.47
CA GLU A 129 -32.58 9.85 1.36
C GLU A 129 -33.22 9.66 2.75
N PHE A 130 -32.40 9.41 3.75
CA PHE A 130 -32.78 9.17 5.14
C PHE A 130 -32.29 10.27 6.13
N GLY A 131 -31.90 11.45 5.62
CA GLY A 131 -31.63 12.63 6.44
C GLY A 131 -30.21 12.81 6.97
N GLU A 132 -29.25 11.92 6.64
CA GLU A 132 -27.86 12.05 7.07
C GLU A 132 -26.85 11.80 5.95
N GLY A 133 -25.80 12.66 5.88
CA GLY A 133 -24.64 12.54 5.01
C GLY A 133 -24.82 13.09 3.61
N THR A 134 -23.73 13.09 2.88
CA THR A 134 -23.63 13.56 1.50
C THR A 134 -23.49 12.38 0.56
N TYR A 135 -24.25 12.39 -0.52
CA TYR A 135 -24.29 11.31 -1.52
C TYR A 135 -23.86 11.83 -2.89
N HIS A 136 -23.18 10.96 -3.63
CA HIS A 136 -22.90 11.15 -5.05
C HIS A 136 -23.38 9.91 -5.81
N TYR A 137 -24.38 10.06 -6.67
CA TYR A 137 -24.95 9.00 -7.50
C TYR A 137 -24.42 9.07 -8.93
N ILE A 138 -23.98 7.94 -9.44
CA ILE A 138 -23.32 7.80 -10.75
C ILE A 138 -24.06 6.74 -11.55
N SER A 139 -24.30 6.99 -12.83
CA SER A 139 -24.82 6.00 -13.76
C SER A 139 -23.87 4.81 -13.88
N ARG A 140 -24.41 3.61 -14.04
CA ARG A 140 -23.65 2.37 -14.10
C ARG A 140 -23.91 1.63 -15.40
N GLU A 141 -22.84 1.22 -16.10
CA GLU A 141 -22.92 0.32 -17.23
C GLU A 141 -22.93 -1.15 -16.77
N LYS A 142 -23.78 -1.97 -17.39
CA LYS A 142 -23.77 -3.42 -17.12
C LYS A 142 -22.49 -4.03 -17.69
N GLY A 143 -21.74 -4.74 -16.85
CA GLY A 143 -20.49 -5.40 -17.25
C GLY A 143 -19.25 -4.54 -17.06
N GLU A 144 -19.37 -3.36 -16.43
CA GLU A 144 -18.20 -2.61 -16.00
C GLU A 144 -17.38 -3.38 -14.96
N HIS A 145 -16.06 -3.16 -14.94
CA HIS A 145 -15.12 -3.71 -13.96
C HIS A 145 -14.66 -2.61 -13.04
N ILE A 146 -14.62 -2.90 -11.73
CA ILE A 146 -14.25 -1.91 -10.70
C ILE A 146 -13.20 -2.51 -9.78
N TYR A 147 -12.07 -1.79 -9.60
CA TYR A 147 -10.91 -2.26 -8.82
C TYR A 147 -10.48 -1.19 -7.81
N GLY A 148 -9.92 -1.59 -6.66
CA GLY A 148 -9.40 -0.66 -5.66
C GLY A 148 -10.14 -0.72 -4.33
N LEU A 149 -10.28 0.43 -3.65
CA LEU A 149 -10.87 0.62 -2.31
C LEU A 149 -9.98 0.15 -1.13
N GLY A 150 -8.68 0.03 -1.32
CA GLY A 150 -7.75 -0.35 -0.25
C GLY A 150 -7.61 -1.86 -0.09
N ASP A 151 -7.73 -2.35 1.13
CA ASP A 151 -7.57 -3.76 1.51
C ASP A 151 -8.89 -4.55 1.52
N LYS A 152 -9.77 -4.31 0.54
CA LYS A 152 -11.10 -4.96 0.50
C LYS A 152 -11.02 -6.44 0.19
N SER A 153 -11.74 -7.23 0.99
CA SER A 153 -11.90 -8.68 0.84
C SER A 153 -12.51 -9.08 -0.50
N GLY A 154 -12.41 -10.37 -0.79
CA GLY A 154 -12.99 -11.00 -1.96
C GLY A 154 -12.15 -10.82 -3.22
N ARG A 155 -12.78 -11.04 -4.38
CA ARG A 155 -12.13 -10.99 -5.70
C ARG A 155 -11.72 -9.57 -6.09
N LEU A 156 -10.87 -9.44 -7.11
CA LEU A 156 -10.36 -8.14 -7.58
C LEU A 156 -11.47 -7.22 -8.08
N ASN A 157 -12.39 -7.71 -8.88
CA ASN A 157 -13.52 -6.94 -9.37
C ASN A 157 -14.55 -6.72 -8.26
N LYS A 158 -14.77 -5.48 -7.89
CA LYS A 158 -15.68 -5.05 -6.82
C LYS A 158 -17.09 -4.69 -7.33
N ALA A 159 -17.33 -4.70 -8.64
CA ALA A 159 -18.63 -4.37 -9.22
C ALA A 159 -19.76 -5.28 -8.66
N GLY A 160 -20.92 -4.69 -8.40
CA GLY A 160 -22.07 -5.39 -7.81
C GLY A 160 -22.01 -5.62 -6.30
N ASN A 161 -20.99 -5.10 -5.61
CA ASN A 161 -20.83 -5.19 -4.16
C ASN A 161 -20.97 -3.81 -3.50
N ALA A 162 -21.01 -3.81 -2.17
CA ALA A 162 -21.00 -2.59 -1.37
C ALA A 162 -20.03 -2.74 -0.22
N TYR A 163 -19.33 -1.63 0.14
CA TYR A 163 -18.25 -1.64 1.11
C TYR A 163 -18.31 -0.43 2.04
N ARG A 164 -17.92 -0.65 3.29
CA ARG A 164 -17.63 0.43 4.24
C ARG A 164 -16.19 0.88 4.06
N ILE A 165 -15.96 2.17 4.06
CA ILE A 165 -14.64 2.79 3.95
C ILE A 165 -14.32 3.43 5.30
N GLU A 166 -13.61 2.70 6.13
CA GLU A 166 -13.15 3.14 7.45
C GLU A 166 -11.91 2.32 7.85
N THR A 167 -11.16 2.80 8.83
CA THR A 167 -10.13 2.01 9.52
C THR A 167 -10.81 1.18 10.61
N SER A 168 -10.55 -0.13 10.70
CA SER A 168 -11.14 -1.00 11.72
C SER A 168 -10.17 -2.10 12.13
N ASP A 169 -10.10 -2.40 13.43
CA ASP A 169 -9.39 -3.59 13.91
C ASP A 169 -10.21 -4.84 13.61
N SER A 170 -9.78 -5.59 12.61
CA SER A 170 -10.49 -6.75 12.08
C SER A 170 -9.68 -8.02 12.32
N MET A 171 -9.21 -8.21 13.56
CA MET A 171 -8.39 -9.36 13.96
C MET A 171 -9.01 -10.69 13.53
N GLY A 172 -8.23 -11.54 12.87
CA GLY A 172 -8.69 -12.85 12.41
C GLY A 172 -9.75 -12.78 11.31
N TYR A 173 -9.67 -11.74 10.46
CA TYR A 173 -10.62 -11.55 9.38
C TYR A 173 -10.62 -12.71 8.38
N ASN A 174 -11.74 -12.94 7.73
CA ASN A 174 -11.87 -13.81 6.58
C ASN A 174 -11.58 -12.98 5.31
N ALA A 175 -10.49 -13.29 4.61
CA ALA A 175 -10.04 -12.52 3.44
C ALA A 175 -11.02 -12.57 2.25
N GLU A 176 -12.00 -13.48 2.24
CA GLU A 176 -13.04 -13.55 1.22
C GLU A 176 -14.22 -12.59 1.49
N THR A 177 -14.60 -12.39 2.76
CA THR A 177 -15.92 -11.82 3.07
C THR A 177 -15.93 -10.68 4.08
N SER A 178 -14.85 -10.47 4.86
CA SER A 178 -14.86 -9.44 5.91
C SER A 178 -14.81 -8.01 5.34
N ASP A 179 -15.65 -7.13 5.89
CA ASP A 179 -15.64 -5.69 5.60
C ASP A 179 -16.24 -4.93 6.81
N PRO A 180 -15.63 -3.84 7.27
CA PRO A 180 -14.39 -3.23 6.81
C PRO A 180 -13.13 -3.95 7.30
N LEU A 181 -11.96 -3.60 6.70
CA LEU A 181 -10.64 -3.97 7.18
C LEU A 181 -9.87 -2.72 7.68
N TYR A 182 -8.56 -2.67 7.51
CA TYR A 182 -7.67 -1.71 8.18
C TYR A 182 -7.49 -0.39 7.43
N LYS A 183 -7.82 -0.31 6.12
CA LYS A 183 -7.49 0.84 5.27
C LYS A 183 -8.72 1.67 4.90
N HIS A 184 -8.55 2.99 5.00
CA HIS A 184 -9.52 3.97 4.52
C HIS A 184 -9.09 4.54 3.17
N VAL A 185 -9.59 3.98 2.07
CA VAL A 185 -9.22 4.39 0.71
C VAL A 185 -10.46 4.51 -0.17
N PRO A 186 -11.09 5.67 -0.25
CA PRO A 186 -12.23 5.91 -1.13
C PRO A 186 -11.78 6.23 -2.58
N PHE A 187 -10.98 5.33 -3.16
CA PHE A 187 -10.50 5.38 -4.53
C PHE A 187 -10.79 4.07 -5.25
N TYR A 188 -11.32 4.18 -6.45
CA TYR A 188 -11.45 3.03 -7.34
C TYR A 188 -11.16 3.39 -8.80
N ILE A 189 -10.77 2.39 -9.58
CA ILE A 189 -10.61 2.41 -11.02
C ILE A 189 -11.82 1.70 -11.62
N CYS A 190 -12.46 2.31 -12.60
CA CYS A 190 -13.58 1.73 -13.35
C CYS A 190 -13.22 1.63 -14.82
N GLU A 191 -13.45 0.46 -15.40
CA GLU A 191 -13.32 0.18 -16.82
C GLU A 191 -14.70 -0.22 -17.38
N ASN A 192 -15.13 0.44 -18.43
CA ASN A 192 -16.36 0.15 -19.15
C ASN A 192 -16.12 0.08 -20.67
N SER A 193 -17.16 -0.05 -21.46
CA SER A 193 -17.05 -0.18 -22.93
C SER A 193 -16.45 1.04 -23.65
N ALA A 194 -16.42 2.21 -22.99
CA ALA A 194 -15.89 3.46 -23.55
C ALA A 194 -14.44 3.74 -23.14
N GLY A 195 -13.95 3.13 -22.04
CA GLY A 195 -12.60 3.36 -21.55
C GLY A 195 -12.48 3.18 -20.04
N CYS A 196 -11.45 3.83 -19.47
CA CYS A 196 -11.11 3.69 -18.06
C CYS A 196 -11.05 5.07 -17.40
N TYR A 197 -11.59 5.15 -16.18
CA TYR A 197 -11.44 6.30 -15.30
C TYR A 197 -11.12 5.84 -13.86
N GLY A 198 -10.52 6.72 -13.06
CA GLY A 198 -10.43 6.57 -11.61
C GLY A 198 -11.19 7.68 -10.92
N ILE A 199 -11.75 7.40 -9.75
CA ILE A 199 -12.33 8.42 -8.90
C ILE A 199 -11.84 8.26 -7.46
N TYR A 200 -11.42 9.36 -6.86
CA TYR A 200 -11.00 9.45 -5.46
C TYR A 200 -11.82 10.52 -4.74
N TYR A 201 -12.44 10.14 -3.63
CA TYR A 201 -13.18 11.06 -2.76
C TYR A 201 -12.30 11.52 -1.61
N ASP A 202 -12.03 12.83 -1.52
CA ASP A 202 -11.15 13.40 -0.50
C ASP A 202 -11.90 13.63 0.81
N THR A 203 -12.07 12.56 1.57
CA THR A 203 -12.69 12.55 2.90
C THR A 203 -11.90 11.69 3.86
N SER A 204 -11.95 12.01 5.15
CA SER A 204 -11.43 11.19 6.25
C SER A 204 -12.53 10.55 7.09
N ASP A 205 -13.78 10.97 6.87
CA ASP A 205 -14.92 10.43 7.62
C ASP A 205 -15.31 9.04 7.12
N THR A 206 -15.94 8.26 7.98
CA THR A 206 -16.52 6.98 7.61
C THR A 206 -17.42 7.13 6.40
N SER A 207 -17.14 6.35 5.37
CA SER A 207 -17.84 6.42 4.10
C SER A 207 -18.38 5.05 3.70
N PHE A 208 -19.24 5.05 2.71
CA PHE A 208 -19.84 3.86 2.16
C PHE A 208 -19.88 3.99 0.64
N VAL A 209 -19.56 2.92 -0.05
CA VAL A 209 -19.69 2.85 -1.51
C VAL A 209 -20.55 1.65 -1.88
N ASP A 210 -21.57 1.90 -2.70
CA ASP A 210 -22.35 0.87 -3.39
C ASP A 210 -21.98 0.87 -4.88
N LEU A 211 -21.44 -0.25 -5.34
CA LEU A 211 -20.98 -0.41 -6.72
C LEU A 211 -22.01 -1.17 -7.57
N GLY A 212 -23.28 -0.94 -7.30
CA GLY A 212 -24.42 -1.54 -8.01
C GLY A 212 -24.99 -2.79 -7.35
N ARG A 213 -24.83 -2.92 -6.02
CA ARG A 213 -25.53 -3.92 -5.20
C ARG A 213 -27.00 -3.56 -5.00
N GLU A 214 -27.27 -2.26 -4.79
CA GLU A 214 -28.64 -1.75 -4.68
C GLU A 214 -29.33 -1.79 -6.03
N ILE A 215 -30.52 -2.35 -6.08
CA ILE A 215 -31.37 -2.40 -7.27
C ILE A 215 -32.63 -1.61 -6.99
N ASN A 216 -32.87 -0.57 -7.79
CA ASN A 216 -34.08 0.22 -7.74
C ASN A 216 -34.67 0.32 -9.16
N ASN A 217 -35.74 -0.39 -9.40
CA ASN A 217 -36.37 -0.51 -10.72
C ASN A 217 -37.06 0.79 -11.23
N TYR A 218 -37.07 1.85 -10.45
CA TYR A 218 -37.52 3.17 -10.89
C TYR A 218 -36.45 4.00 -11.62
N TYR A 219 -35.18 3.57 -11.49
CA TYR A 219 -34.04 4.25 -12.09
C TYR A 219 -33.24 3.27 -12.97
N GLU A 220 -32.49 3.82 -13.93
CA GLU A 220 -31.45 3.08 -14.63
C GLU A 220 -30.38 2.61 -13.63
N PRO A 221 -29.61 1.55 -13.96
CA PRO A 221 -28.56 1.05 -13.08
C PRO A 221 -27.62 2.16 -12.62
N PHE A 222 -27.31 2.16 -11.32
CA PHE A 222 -26.49 3.19 -10.68
C PHE A 222 -25.54 2.59 -9.64
N LYS A 223 -24.58 3.38 -9.24
CA LYS A 223 -23.69 3.21 -8.09
C LYS A 223 -23.62 4.51 -7.32
N PHE A 224 -23.23 4.47 -6.06
CA PHE A 224 -23.12 5.70 -5.27
C PHE A 224 -22.01 5.63 -4.23
N PHE A 225 -21.51 6.81 -3.91
CA PHE A 225 -20.66 7.07 -2.75
C PHE A 225 -21.46 7.86 -1.71
N LYS A 226 -21.24 7.54 -0.42
CA LYS A 226 -21.82 8.25 0.73
C LYS A 226 -20.72 8.57 1.73
N THR A 227 -20.72 9.81 2.25
CA THR A 227 -19.89 10.24 3.39
C THR A 227 -20.71 10.97 4.41
N ASN A 228 -20.22 11.04 5.66
CA ASN A 228 -20.83 11.89 6.69
C ASN A 228 -20.34 13.35 6.64
N ASP A 229 -19.37 13.69 5.77
CA ASP A 229 -18.94 15.06 5.54
C ASP A 229 -20.08 15.92 4.92
N ASP A 230 -20.11 17.19 5.29
CA ASP A 230 -21.05 18.19 4.72
C ASP A 230 -20.59 18.75 3.36
N CYS A 231 -19.43 18.33 2.89
CA CYS A 231 -18.85 18.70 1.60
C CYS A 231 -18.48 17.44 0.82
N LEU A 232 -18.48 17.57 -0.49
CA LEU A 232 -17.99 16.54 -1.39
C LEU A 232 -16.87 17.11 -2.24
N VAL A 233 -15.66 16.59 -2.07
CA VAL A 233 -14.51 16.89 -2.93
C VAL A 233 -14.02 15.59 -3.52
N TYR A 234 -13.98 15.51 -4.84
CA TYR A 234 -13.46 14.33 -5.51
C TYR A 234 -12.56 14.67 -6.69
N TYR A 235 -11.69 13.74 -7.02
CA TYR A 235 -10.79 13.81 -8.18
C TYR A 235 -11.18 12.71 -9.15
N ILE A 236 -11.23 13.05 -10.43
CA ILE A 236 -11.47 12.09 -11.51
C ILE A 236 -10.30 12.09 -12.49
N PHE A 237 -9.85 10.90 -12.89
CA PHE A 237 -8.67 10.67 -13.71
C PHE A 237 -9.05 9.85 -14.94
N PHE A 238 -8.46 10.15 -16.10
CA PHE A 238 -8.72 9.44 -17.35
C PHE A 238 -7.44 8.87 -17.95
N GLY A 239 -7.57 7.74 -18.64
CA GLY A 239 -6.45 7.09 -19.34
C GLY A 239 -6.51 5.57 -19.29
N THR A 240 -5.35 4.91 -19.33
CA THR A 240 -5.25 3.46 -19.08
C THR A 240 -5.33 3.18 -17.58
N LYS A 241 -5.65 1.94 -17.19
CA LYS A 241 -5.67 1.53 -15.76
C LYS A 241 -4.38 1.92 -15.03
N LEU A 242 -3.24 1.68 -15.66
CA LEU A 242 -1.93 2.06 -15.10
C LEU A 242 -1.78 3.58 -14.97
N SER A 243 -2.10 4.36 -16.00
CA SER A 243 -1.96 5.81 -15.94
C SER A 243 -2.89 6.46 -14.93
N VAL A 244 -4.09 5.94 -14.77
CA VAL A 244 -5.06 6.35 -13.72
C VAL A 244 -4.48 6.08 -12.33
N LEU A 245 -3.94 4.89 -12.09
CA LEU A 245 -3.29 4.54 -10.83
C LEU A 245 -2.08 5.44 -10.53
N GLN A 246 -1.26 5.73 -11.55
CA GLN A 246 -0.10 6.63 -11.42
C GLN A 246 -0.53 8.07 -11.10
N GLN A 247 -1.59 8.58 -11.73
CA GLN A 247 -2.13 9.92 -11.43
C GLN A 247 -2.62 10.01 -9.98
N TYR A 248 -3.37 9.00 -9.51
CA TYR A 248 -3.77 8.92 -8.12
C TYR A 248 -2.58 8.82 -7.16
N ALA A 249 -1.60 8.00 -7.49
CA ALA A 249 -0.39 7.84 -6.67
C ALA A 249 0.38 9.16 -6.53
N ARG A 250 0.55 9.92 -7.62
CA ARG A 250 1.17 11.26 -7.59
C ARG A 250 0.36 12.27 -6.79
N LEU A 251 -0.99 12.20 -6.86
CA LEU A 251 -1.85 13.02 -6.04
C LEU A 251 -1.62 12.77 -4.54
N CYS A 252 -1.42 11.51 -4.15
CA CYS A 252 -1.13 11.12 -2.76
C CYS A 252 0.29 11.47 -2.29
N GLY A 253 1.17 11.81 -3.22
CA GLY A 253 2.57 12.12 -2.95
C GLY A 253 3.50 10.91 -3.12
N ARG A 254 4.80 11.21 -3.14
CA ARG A 254 5.86 10.27 -3.49
C ARG A 254 5.97 9.10 -2.50
N GLN A 255 6.11 7.88 -3.00
CA GLN A 255 6.36 6.69 -2.19
C GLN A 255 7.67 6.82 -1.40
N ALA A 256 7.64 6.51 -0.10
CA ALA A 256 8.86 6.36 0.69
C ALA A 256 9.70 5.19 0.14
N PHE A 257 11.00 5.38 0.07
CA PHE A 257 11.94 4.33 -0.35
C PHE A 257 12.51 3.64 0.89
N PRO A 258 12.11 2.41 1.23
CA PRO A 258 12.59 1.77 2.45
C PRO A 258 14.04 1.29 2.33
N PRO A 259 14.70 0.99 3.45
CA PRO A 259 16.02 0.36 3.45
C PRO A 259 15.99 -1.01 2.78
N LYS A 260 17.08 -1.40 2.10
CA LYS A 260 17.21 -2.63 1.32
C LYS A 260 16.97 -3.89 2.15
N TRP A 261 17.41 -3.90 3.40
CA TRP A 261 17.24 -5.05 4.30
C TRP A 261 15.76 -5.45 4.48
N SER A 262 14.83 -4.48 4.40
CA SER A 262 13.40 -4.72 4.60
C SER A 262 12.73 -5.57 3.50
N PHE A 263 13.46 -5.81 2.41
CA PHE A 263 13.00 -6.66 1.30
C PHE A 263 13.42 -8.12 1.43
N ASP A 264 14.21 -8.50 2.45
CA ASP A 264 14.54 -9.91 2.70
C ASP A 264 13.72 -10.46 3.88
N TYR A 265 14.01 -11.68 4.30
CA TYR A 265 13.24 -12.35 5.33
C TYR A 265 13.30 -11.63 6.67
N CYS A 266 12.14 -11.36 7.24
CA CYS A 266 11.94 -10.95 8.61
C CYS A 266 11.11 -11.98 9.38
N ALA A 267 11.42 -12.17 10.65
CA ALA A 267 10.69 -13.05 11.55
C ALA A 267 9.80 -12.27 12.52
N SER A 268 8.80 -12.92 13.07
CA SER A 268 7.98 -12.42 14.17
C SER A 268 7.17 -13.55 14.81
N THR A 269 6.82 -13.40 16.06
CA THR A 269 5.79 -14.21 16.74
C THR A 269 5.39 -13.56 18.06
N MET A 270 4.13 -13.71 18.45
CA MET A 270 3.67 -13.33 19.79
C MET A 270 4.30 -14.22 20.86
N ALA A 271 4.47 -15.52 20.57
CA ALA A 271 4.89 -16.53 21.54
C ALA A 271 6.19 -16.19 22.25
N TYR A 272 7.21 -15.68 21.53
CA TYR A 272 8.52 -15.40 22.15
C TYR A 272 8.48 -14.21 23.12
N THR A 273 7.82 -13.11 22.75
CA THR A 273 7.75 -11.93 23.60
C THR A 273 6.77 -12.07 24.76
N ASP A 274 5.75 -12.93 24.62
CA ASP A 274 4.80 -13.24 25.67
C ASP A 274 5.37 -14.23 26.70
N ALA A 275 6.37 -15.05 26.32
CA ALA A 275 7.02 -15.98 27.23
C ALA A 275 7.62 -15.30 28.48
N PRO A 276 7.59 -15.94 29.66
CA PRO A 276 8.24 -15.43 30.86
C PRO A 276 9.76 -15.26 30.71
N ASP A 277 10.39 -16.10 29.88
CA ASP A 277 11.82 -16.14 29.58
C ASP A 277 12.13 -15.59 28.16
N ALA A 278 11.42 -14.52 27.76
CA ALA A 278 11.43 -13.98 26.39
C ALA A 278 12.84 -13.74 25.84
N GLU A 279 13.79 -13.17 26.60
CA GLU A 279 15.16 -12.98 26.12
C GLU A 279 15.84 -14.31 25.79
N ASN A 280 15.59 -15.38 26.56
CA ASN A 280 16.12 -16.71 26.25
C ASN A 280 15.52 -17.30 24.96
N GLN A 281 14.21 -17.14 24.75
CA GLN A 281 13.56 -17.55 23.49
C GLN A 281 14.16 -16.83 22.28
N MET A 282 14.40 -15.52 22.41
CA MET A 282 15.00 -14.70 21.36
C MET A 282 16.48 -15.07 21.12
N ASN A 283 17.24 -15.43 22.16
CA ASN A 283 18.61 -15.94 22.01
C ASN A 283 18.62 -17.30 21.30
N ALA A 284 17.71 -18.21 21.69
CA ALA A 284 17.56 -19.51 21.04
C ALA A 284 17.17 -19.36 19.56
N PHE A 285 16.39 -18.34 19.20
CA PHE A 285 16.10 -18.00 17.79
C PHE A 285 17.41 -17.68 17.03
N LEU A 286 18.30 -16.84 17.56
CA LEU A 286 19.59 -16.52 16.92
C LEU A 286 20.47 -17.77 16.77
N GLU A 287 20.56 -18.61 17.79
CA GLU A 287 21.32 -19.87 17.76
C GLU A 287 20.76 -20.81 16.67
N LYS A 288 19.43 -20.88 16.54
CA LYS A 288 18.75 -21.71 15.55
C LYS A 288 19.00 -21.24 14.13
N LEU A 289 18.97 -19.92 13.87
CA LEU A 289 19.37 -19.35 12.57
C LEU A 289 20.79 -19.77 12.19
N GLY A 290 21.74 -19.63 13.13
CA GLY A 290 23.13 -20.01 12.92
C GLY A 290 23.29 -21.51 12.65
N ALA A 291 22.63 -22.38 13.45
CA ALA A 291 22.71 -23.83 13.32
C ALA A 291 22.12 -24.34 11.99
N LEU A 292 21.07 -23.70 11.47
CA LEU A 292 20.43 -24.04 10.21
C LEU A 292 21.01 -23.30 9.00
N ALA A 293 21.94 -22.38 9.23
CA ALA A 293 22.50 -21.48 8.23
C ALA A 293 21.38 -20.75 7.44
N LEU A 294 20.48 -20.10 8.18
CA LEU A 294 19.40 -19.29 7.64
C LEU A 294 19.70 -17.81 7.83
N ALA A 295 19.53 -17.00 6.77
CA ALA A 295 19.57 -15.54 6.85
C ALA A 295 18.27 -14.99 7.44
N CYS A 296 18.35 -13.86 8.17
CA CYS A 296 17.22 -13.07 8.64
C CYS A 296 17.68 -11.63 8.75
N GLU A 297 16.89 -10.68 8.23
CA GLU A 297 17.24 -9.26 8.23
C GLU A 297 16.59 -8.48 9.37
N GLY A 298 15.42 -8.92 9.81
CA GLY A 298 14.70 -8.22 10.87
C GLY A 298 13.88 -9.14 11.75
N PHE A 299 13.61 -8.68 12.96
CA PHE A 299 12.64 -9.32 13.85
C PHE A 299 11.63 -8.29 14.34
N TYR A 300 10.36 -8.48 13.96
CA TYR A 300 9.26 -7.70 14.49
C TYR A 300 8.98 -8.13 15.92
N LEU A 301 9.36 -7.26 16.88
CA LEU A 301 9.25 -7.52 18.31
C LEU A 301 7.82 -7.23 18.77
N SER A 302 7.02 -8.28 18.94
CA SER A 302 5.64 -8.17 19.39
C SER A 302 5.52 -7.55 20.78
N SER A 303 4.38 -6.95 21.08
CA SER A 303 4.15 -6.06 22.23
C SER A 303 4.35 -6.67 23.62
N GLY A 304 4.52 -7.99 23.74
CA GLY A 304 4.84 -8.65 25.01
C GLY A 304 6.11 -8.14 25.72
N TYR A 305 7.05 -7.52 24.99
CA TYR A 305 8.24 -6.90 25.55
C TYR A 305 7.93 -5.70 26.46
N THR A 306 6.75 -5.07 26.27
CA THR A 306 6.33 -3.88 27.02
C THR A 306 5.57 -4.19 28.31
N SER A 307 5.27 -5.47 28.58
CA SER A 307 4.30 -5.84 29.59
C SER A 307 4.68 -5.43 31.02
N ILE A 308 3.68 -4.99 31.81
CA ILE A 308 3.72 -4.85 33.26
C ILE A 308 2.65 -5.81 33.79
N GLY A 309 3.07 -6.85 34.51
CA GLY A 309 2.17 -7.98 34.77
C GLY A 309 1.68 -8.60 33.44
N ASN A 310 0.37 -8.64 33.23
CA ASN A 310 -0.27 -9.19 32.04
C ASN A 310 -0.72 -8.12 31.03
N GLN A 311 -0.46 -6.84 31.30
CA GLN A 311 -0.93 -5.73 30.47
C GLN A 311 0.23 -5.15 29.66
N ARG A 312 -0.02 -4.88 28.38
CA ARG A 312 0.94 -4.25 27.45
C ARG A 312 0.95 -2.73 27.67
N CYS A 313 2.11 -2.20 28.06
CA CYS A 313 2.32 -0.79 28.41
C CYS A 313 3.31 -0.17 27.43
N VAL A 314 2.83 0.50 26.40
CA VAL A 314 3.68 1.10 25.35
C VAL A 314 4.80 1.98 25.95
N PHE A 315 5.98 1.95 25.32
CA PHE A 315 7.19 2.65 25.79
C PHE A 315 7.73 2.18 27.16
N ASN A 316 7.33 1.00 27.59
CA ASN A 316 7.93 0.30 28.71
C ASN A 316 8.82 -0.85 28.20
N TRP A 317 9.86 -1.18 28.95
CA TRP A 317 10.61 -2.43 28.81
C TRP A 317 10.34 -3.30 30.03
N ASN A 318 9.88 -4.53 29.80
CA ASN A 318 9.73 -5.50 30.89
C ASN A 318 11.10 -6.05 31.29
N HIS A 319 11.67 -5.54 32.38
CA HIS A 319 13.00 -5.93 32.83
C HIS A 319 13.05 -7.34 33.46
N ASP A 320 11.92 -7.96 33.79
CA ASP A 320 11.90 -9.38 34.18
C ASP A 320 12.13 -10.29 32.97
N LYS A 321 11.61 -9.87 31.77
CA LYS A 321 11.77 -10.58 30.50
C LYS A 321 13.04 -10.19 29.74
N PHE A 322 13.43 -8.93 29.80
CA PHE A 322 14.60 -8.33 29.16
C PHE A 322 15.40 -7.54 30.21
N PRO A 323 16.25 -8.20 31.03
CA PRO A 323 16.96 -7.55 32.12
C PRO A 323 17.86 -6.38 31.69
N ASN A 324 18.43 -6.48 30.50
CA ASN A 324 19.23 -5.41 29.89
C ASN A 324 18.84 -5.23 28.42
N PRO A 325 17.83 -4.38 28.14
CA PRO A 325 17.35 -4.16 26.76
C PRO A 325 18.44 -3.70 25.78
N GLN A 326 19.36 -2.85 26.23
CA GLN A 326 20.47 -2.39 25.38
C GLN A 326 21.38 -3.55 24.93
N ALA A 327 21.81 -4.40 25.85
CA ALA A 327 22.64 -5.55 25.52
C ALA A 327 21.91 -6.57 24.62
N PHE A 328 20.59 -6.71 24.83
CA PHE A 328 19.74 -7.52 23.97
C PHE A 328 19.68 -6.96 22.52
N ILE A 329 19.41 -5.67 22.36
CA ILE A 329 19.35 -4.98 21.07
C ILE A 329 20.72 -5.07 20.37
N GLU A 330 21.80 -4.79 21.09
CA GLU A 330 23.17 -4.84 20.57
C GLU A 330 23.55 -6.23 20.04
N ARG A 331 23.07 -7.31 20.71
CA ARG A 331 23.29 -8.69 20.27
C ARG A 331 22.61 -8.96 18.92
N PHE A 332 21.39 -8.48 18.69
CA PHE A 332 20.70 -8.61 17.41
C PHE A 332 21.41 -7.82 16.32
N ALA A 333 21.79 -6.57 16.61
CA ALA A 333 22.53 -5.72 15.69
C ALA A 333 23.91 -6.32 15.30
N GLN A 334 24.65 -6.94 16.23
CA GLN A 334 25.90 -7.65 15.94
C GLN A 334 25.73 -8.85 15.01
N ASN A 335 24.53 -9.42 14.95
CA ASN A 335 24.16 -10.49 14.00
C ASN A 335 23.52 -9.93 12.70
N GLY A 336 23.49 -8.60 12.53
CA GLY A 336 22.91 -7.95 11.35
C GLY A 336 21.39 -8.03 11.28
N ILE A 337 20.71 -8.19 12.43
CA ILE A 337 19.24 -8.30 12.50
C ILE A 337 18.68 -7.05 13.14
N HIS A 338 17.84 -6.32 12.40
CA HIS A 338 17.10 -5.15 12.86
C HIS A 338 15.95 -5.56 13.78
N LEU A 339 15.79 -4.91 14.93
CA LEU A 339 14.62 -5.09 15.78
C LEU A 339 13.57 -4.03 15.47
N ILE A 340 12.32 -4.48 15.25
CA ILE A 340 11.20 -3.64 14.82
C ILE A 340 10.11 -3.72 15.90
N PRO A 341 10.19 -2.88 16.95
CA PRO A 341 9.29 -2.98 18.09
C PRO A 341 7.88 -2.49 17.78
N ASN A 342 6.90 -3.26 18.23
CA ASN A 342 5.49 -2.92 18.22
C ASN A 342 5.20 -1.75 19.17
N ILE A 343 4.56 -0.70 18.68
CA ILE A 343 4.09 0.44 19.45
C ILE A 343 2.62 0.76 19.12
N LYS A 344 1.84 1.04 20.16
CA LYS A 344 0.39 1.22 20.08
C LYS A 344 -0.01 2.61 20.60
N PRO A 345 -0.97 3.34 19.98
CA PRO A 345 -1.24 4.75 20.28
C PRO A 345 -2.04 5.00 21.57
N ALA A 346 -2.26 3.97 22.36
CA ALA A 346 -3.12 4.03 23.55
C ALA A 346 -2.34 3.76 24.83
N PHE A 347 -2.71 4.47 25.90
CA PHE A 347 -2.22 4.28 27.25
C PHE A 347 -3.36 3.79 28.12
N LEU A 348 -3.17 2.66 28.81
CA LEU A 348 -4.13 2.15 29.78
C LEU A 348 -4.22 3.07 30.99
N THR A 349 -5.37 3.12 31.66
CA THR A 349 -5.60 4.04 32.79
C THR A 349 -4.68 3.78 34.00
N ASP A 350 -4.12 2.58 34.12
CA ASP A 350 -3.15 2.16 35.11
C ASP A 350 -1.69 2.20 34.62
N HIS A 351 -1.47 2.65 33.38
CA HIS A 351 -0.13 2.86 32.84
C HIS A 351 0.64 3.89 33.69
N PRO A 352 1.93 3.66 34.04
CA PRO A 352 2.70 4.56 34.92
C PRO A 352 2.74 6.03 34.45
N MET A 353 2.67 6.27 33.15
CA MET A 353 2.69 7.61 32.56
C MET A 353 1.29 8.23 32.37
N TYR A 354 0.21 7.50 32.63
CA TYR A 354 -1.15 7.95 32.27
C TYR A 354 -1.51 9.29 32.91
N SER A 355 -1.28 9.44 34.23
CA SER A 355 -1.61 10.67 34.95
C SER A 355 -0.86 11.89 34.42
N GLU A 356 0.43 11.73 34.14
CA GLU A 356 1.25 12.81 33.56
C GLU A 356 0.74 13.24 32.17
N ILE A 357 0.40 12.28 31.30
CA ILE A 357 -0.11 12.55 29.97
C ILE A 357 -1.48 13.24 30.04
N ALA A 358 -2.35 12.79 30.98
CA ALA A 358 -3.65 13.40 31.23
C ALA A 358 -3.55 14.83 31.76
N GLU A 359 -2.66 15.10 32.73
CA GLU A 359 -2.39 16.44 33.27
C GLU A 359 -1.87 17.40 32.20
N LYS A 360 -1.08 16.92 31.24
CA LYS A 360 -0.60 17.69 30.09
C LYS A 360 -1.66 17.86 28.99
N GLY A 361 -2.82 17.22 29.12
CA GLY A 361 -3.92 17.31 28.17
C GLY A 361 -3.62 16.73 26.78
N LEU A 362 -2.80 15.66 26.70
CA LEU A 362 -2.32 15.09 25.45
C LEU A 362 -3.22 13.97 24.87
N PHE A 363 -4.26 13.58 25.59
CA PHE A 363 -5.24 12.59 25.13
C PHE A 363 -6.38 13.24 24.33
N VAL A 364 -7.00 12.45 23.45
CA VAL A 364 -8.34 12.72 22.96
C VAL A 364 -9.27 12.90 24.18
N LYS A 365 -10.17 13.90 24.14
CA LYS A 365 -10.98 14.32 25.27
C LYS A 365 -12.45 13.98 25.07
N ASP A 366 -13.17 13.88 26.19
CA ASP A 366 -14.63 13.92 26.20
C ASP A 366 -15.15 15.38 26.22
N LYS A 367 -16.46 15.57 26.11
CA LYS A 367 -17.10 16.89 26.17
C LYS A 367 -16.85 17.67 27.47
N SER A 368 -16.39 17.02 28.55
CA SER A 368 -16.03 17.70 29.81
C SER A 368 -14.56 18.13 29.83
N GLY A 369 -13.81 17.88 28.77
CA GLY A 369 -12.38 18.17 28.66
C GLY A 369 -11.46 17.17 29.38
N LYS A 370 -11.99 16.02 29.84
CA LYS A 370 -11.22 14.94 30.44
C LYS A 370 -10.78 13.94 29.38
N PRO A 371 -9.76 13.09 29.66
CA PRO A 371 -9.40 12.01 28.73
C PRO A 371 -10.60 11.17 28.34
N PHE A 372 -10.83 10.97 27.04
CA PHE A 372 -11.83 10.05 26.54
C PHE A 372 -11.36 8.61 26.79
N ILE A 373 -12.08 7.88 27.60
CA ILE A 373 -11.75 6.51 28.01
C ILE A 373 -12.53 5.53 27.13
N THR A 374 -11.83 4.57 26.55
CA THR A 374 -12.42 3.49 25.76
C THR A 374 -11.80 2.14 26.13
N GLN A 375 -12.41 1.05 25.68
CA GLN A 375 -11.95 -0.31 25.91
C GLN A 375 -10.87 -0.68 24.88
N PHE A 376 -9.73 -1.17 25.38
CA PHE A 376 -8.69 -1.86 24.63
C PHE A 376 -8.65 -3.34 25.04
N TRP A 377 -7.82 -4.15 24.34
CA TRP A 377 -7.71 -5.59 24.65
C TRP A 377 -7.22 -5.88 26.07
N ASP A 378 -6.34 -5.07 26.67
CA ASP A 378 -5.79 -5.29 28.02
C ASP A 378 -6.49 -4.44 29.10
N GLY A 379 -7.48 -3.63 28.78
CA GLY A 379 -8.20 -2.80 29.74
C GLY A 379 -8.70 -1.48 29.19
N LEU A 380 -9.11 -0.59 30.10
CA LEU A 380 -9.55 0.77 29.76
C LEU A 380 -8.33 1.68 29.57
N GLY A 381 -8.43 2.59 28.60
CA GLY A 381 -7.35 3.53 28.28
C GLY A 381 -7.78 4.71 27.44
N SER A 382 -6.83 5.52 27.00
CA SER A 382 -7.06 6.69 26.16
C SER A 382 -6.04 6.78 25.02
N TYR A 383 -6.48 7.23 23.85
CA TYR A 383 -5.63 7.51 22.70
C TYR A 383 -4.90 8.86 22.87
N ILE A 384 -3.65 8.92 22.42
CA ILE A 384 -2.95 10.20 22.22
C ILE A 384 -3.67 10.97 21.11
N ASP A 385 -3.83 12.27 21.33
CA ASP A 385 -4.31 13.21 20.32
C ASP A 385 -3.14 13.72 19.48
N PHE A 386 -2.97 13.14 18.30
CA PHE A 386 -1.90 13.52 17.38
C PHE A 386 -2.19 14.82 16.60
N THR A 387 -3.41 15.36 16.66
CA THR A 387 -3.71 16.71 16.12
C THR A 387 -3.19 17.81 17.05
N ASN A 388 -3.02 17.49 18.34
CA ASN A 388 -2.34 18.35 19.30
C ASN A 388 -0.82 18.33 19.05
N PRO A 389 -0.18 19.48 18.71
CA PRO A 389 1.27 19.51 18.49
C PRO A 389 2.07 18.95 19.67
N ALA A 390 1.62 19.18 20.90
CA ALA A 390 2.29 18.64 22.09
C ALA A 390 2.14 17.11 22.20
N GLY A 391 1.02 16.54 21.75
CA GLY A 391 0.80 15.09 21.65
C GLY A 391 1.69 14.45 20.57
N PHE A 392 1.80 15.08 19.43
CA PHE A 392 2.69 14.68 18.33
C PHE A 392 4.16 14.68 18.77
N ASP A 393 4.63 15.77 19.41
CA ASP A 393 5.99 15.91 19.91
C ASP A 393 6.28 14.96 21.09
N PHE A 394 5.30 14.71 21.96
CA PHE A 394 5.42 13.73 23.03
C PHE A 394 5.71 12.35 22.47
N TRP A 395 4.95 11.89 21.47
CA TRP A 395 5.14 10.59 20.84
C TRP A 395 6.53 10.47 20.20
N SER A 396 6.91 11.46 19.38
CA SER A 396 8.24 11.52 18.74
C SER A 396 9.37 11.42 19.76
N ARG A 397 9.24 12.12 20.91
CA ARG A 397 10.21 12.04 22.01
C ARG A 397 10.22 10.65 22.66
N GLN A 398 9.06 10.04 22.91
CA GLN A 398 9.03 8.70 23.49
C GLN A 398 9.64 7.64 22.57
N VAL A 399 9.39 7.72 21.27
CA VAL A 399 10.06 6.86 20.27
C VAL A 399 11.58 7.04 20.37
N THR A 400 12.07 8.29 20.46
CA THR A 400 13.50 8.57 20.58
C THR A 400 14.06 7.99 21.87
N GLU A 401 13.51 8.38 23.03
CA GLU A 401 14.07 8.06 24.35
C GLU A 401 13.95 6.58 24.74
N LYS A 402 12.89 5.88 24.28
CA LYS A 402 12.58 4.51 24.68
C LYS A 402 13.02 3.45 23.69
N LEU A 403 13.29 3.84 22.44
CA LEU A 403 13.63 2.92 21.35
C LEU A 403 14.95 3.33 20.66
N LEU A 404 14.99 4.51 20.01
CA LEU A 404 16.15 4.90 19.20
C LEU A 404 17.42 5.12 20.01
N ASP A 405 17.33 5.65 21.24
CA ASP A 405 18.47 5.83 22.16
C ASP A 405 19.01 4.49 22.68
N PHE A 406 18.22 3.41 22.58
CA PHE A 406 18.66 2.05 22.92
C PHE A 406 19.32 1.32 21.73
N GLY A 407 19.33 1.93 20.52
CA GLY A 407 19.93 1.35 19.32
C GLY A 407 18.92 0.72 18.35
N ILE A 408 17.63 0.90 18.55
CA ILE A 408 16.58 0.57 17.59
C ILE A 408 16.61 1.60 16.44
N ASP A 409 16.40 1.16 15.22
CA ASP A 409 16.38 1.99 14.00
C ASP A 409 15.09 1.86 13.19
N ALA A 410 14.09 1.19 13.72
CA ALA A 410 12.84 0.86 13.05
C ALA A 410 11.65 0.91 14.02
N THR A 411 10.42 1.05 13.53
CA THR A 411 9.19 0.99 14.34
C THR A 411 8.07 0.26 13.65
N TRP A 412 7.23 -0.41 14.45
CA TRP A 412 6.02 -1.09 14.01
C TRP A 412 4.80 -0.44 14.70
N ASN A 413 4.09 0.43 13.96
CA ASN A 413 2.89 1.10 14.41
C ASN A 413 1.69 0.16 14.26
N ASP A 414 1.18 -0.31 15.36
CA ASP A 414 0.13 -1.32 15.42
C ASP A 414 -1.09 -0.84 16.22
N ASN A 415 -2.24 -1.48 16.04
CA ASN A 415 -3.55 -1.12 16.62
C ASN A 415 -3.84 0.39 16.52
N ASN A 416 -3.51 0.97 15.38
CA ASN A 416 -3.61 2.40 15.12
C ASN A 416 -4.82 2.75 14.22
N GLU A 417 -5.87 1.95 14.27
CA GLU A 417 -7.16 2.20 13.62
C GLU A 417 -7.88 3.39 14.24
N PHE A 418 -7.53 3.72 15.48
CA PHE A 418 -8.26 4.69 16.30
C PHE A 418 -9.75 4.37 16.32
N ASP A 419 -10.10 3.19 16.82
CA ASP A 419 -11.47 2.64 16.74
C ASP A 419 -12.43 3.41 17.66
N ILE A 420 -12.52 4.70 17.44
CA ILE A 420 -13.36 5.66 18.14
C ILE A 420 -14.61 5.90 17.29
N LYS A 421 -15.77 5.41 17.74
CA LYS A 421 -17.08 5.61 17.07
C LYS A 421 -17.92 6.69 17.73
N ASP A 422 -17.56 7.10 18.95
CA ASP A 422 -18.27 8.12 19.69
C ASP A 422 -17.98 9.51 19.11
N LYS A 423 -19.03 10.22 18.71
CA LYS A 423 -18.95 11.60 18.17
C LYS A 423 -18.52 12.62 19.23
N ASP A 424 -18.64 12.25 20.52
CA ASP A 424 -18.29 13.10 21.66
C ASP A 424 -16.82 12.95 22.10
N ALA A 425 -16.05 12.08 21.43
CA ALA A 425 -14.60 12.05 21.55
C ALA A 425 -13.99 13.15 20.69
N LEU A 426 -13.32 14.11 21.33
CA LEU A 426 -12.85 15.35 20.72
C LEU A 426 -11.33 15.39 20.66
N ALA A 427 -10.79 15.63 19.47
CA ALA A 427 -9.39 15.96 19.23
C ALA A 427 -9.23 17.49 19.13
N ALA A 428 -8.02 18.00 19.34
CA ALA A 428 -7.72 19.44 19.29
C ALA A 428 -8.00 20.08 17.91
N GLY A 429 -7.95 19.27 16.85
CA GLY A 429 -8.22 19.72 15.50
C GLY A 429 -7.06 20.45 14.82
N PHE A 430 -7.38 21.20 13.77
CA PHE A 430 -6.38 21.75 12.84
C PHE A 430 -6.35 23.28 12.82
N GLY A 431 -6.56 23.92 13.99
CA GLY A 431 -6.58 25.38 14.13
C GLY A 431 -7.97 26.02 13.96
N GLY A 432 -8.99 25.25 13.58
CA GLY A 432 -10.39 25.70 13.50
C GLY A 432 -11.25 25.40 14.73
N GLY A 433 -10.67 24.78 15.76
CA GLY A 433 -11.35 24.29 16.96
C GLY A 433 -11.30 22.76 17.08
N GLU A 434 -11.94 22.25 18.14
CA GLU A 434 -12.02 20.81 18.39
C GLU A 434 -12.83 20.10 17.28
N VAL A 435 -12.40 18.90 16.92
CA VAL A 435 -13.03 18.02 15.92
C VAL A 435 -13.33 16.67 16.51
N SER A 436 -14.44 16.05 16.11
CA SER A 436 -14.73 14.68 16.53
C SER A 436 -13.66 13.70 16.00
N ALA A 437 -13.03 12.98 16.91
CA ALA A 437 -11.99 11.99 16.57
C ALA A 437 -12.55 10.88 15.65
N SER A 438 -13.85 10.57 15.74
CA SER A 438 -14.51 9.58 14.88
C SER A 438 -14.49 9.94 13.41
N ARG A 439 -14.43 11.24 13.06
CA ARG A 439 -14.39 11.75 11.69
C ARG A 439 -13.00 11.78 11.07
N ILE A 440 -11.95 11.68 11.91
CA ILE A 440 -10.55 11.88 11.49
C ILE A 440 -9.65 10.68 11.79
N ARG A 441 -10.22 9.51 12.00
CA ARG A 441 -9.48 8.28 12.35
C ARG A 441 -8.27 8.02 11.43
N PRO A 442 -8.41 8.01 10.08
CA PRO A 442 -7.27 7.80 9.19
C PRO A 442 -6.24 8.95 9.22
N ILE A 443 -6.65 10.15 9.65
CA ILE A 443 -5.71 11.26 9.88
C ILE A 443 -4.89 11.01 11.14
N LEU A 444 -5.52 10.59 12.24
CA LEU A 444 -4.82 10.24 13.49
C LEU A 444 -3.79 9.12 13.25
N THR A 445 -4.16 8.12 12.45
CA THR A 445 -3.26 7.04 12.02
C THR A 445 -2.06 7.58 11.26
N TYR A 446 -2.28 8.46 10.29
CA TYR A 446 -1.21 9.10 9.52
C TYR A 446 -0.29 9.93 10.41
N LEU A 447 -0.84 10.73 11.33
CA LEU A 447 -0.07 11.59 12.23
C LEU A 447 0.76 10.80 13.23
N MET A 448 0.27 9.65 13.72
CA MET A 448 1.08 8.71 14.52
C MET A 448 2.29 8.21 13.72
N ALA A 449 2.07 7.78 12.48
CA ALA A 449 3.16 7.33 11.60
C ALA A 449 4.14 8.48 11.32
N ALA A 450 3.65 9.68 11.05
CA ALA A 450 4.46 10.86 10.81
C ALA A 450 5.28 11.27 12.05
N SER A 451 4.73 11.12 13.25
CA SER A 451 5.46 11.39 14.48
C SER A 451 6.60 10.38 14.71
N SER A 452 6.35 9.09 14.45
CA SER A 452 7.38 8.03 14.52
C SER A 452 8.46 8.23 13.43
N TYR A 453 8.06 8.60 12.21
CA TYR A 453 8.98 8.95 11.11
C TYR A 453 9.85 10.16 11.47
N THR A 454 9.25 11.21 12.04
CA THR A 454 9.95 12.42 12.47
C THR A 454 11.00 12.11 13.53
N ALA A 455 10.73 11.19 14.47
CA ALA A 455 11.70 10.75 15.45
C ALA A 455 12.93 10.12 14.80
N GLN A 456 12.73 9.21 13.84
CA GLN A 456 13.82 8.52 13.13
C GLN A 456 14.66 9.51 12.29
N ILE A 457 14.03 10.40 11.52
CA ILE A 457 14.74 11.43 10.75
C ILE A 457 15.54 12.38 11.63
N LYS A 458 14.99 12.81 12.76
CA LYS A 458 15.72 13.68 13.70
C LYS A 458 16.93 12.97 14.30
N LYS A 459 16.82 11.66 14.59
CA LYS A 459 17.93 10.86 15.15
C LYS A 459 18.99 10.55 14.12
N HIS A 460 18.59 10.17 12.90
CA HIS A 460 19.46 9.76 11.80
C HIS A 460 19.11 10.52 10.51
N PRO A 461 19.48 11.80 10.35
CA PRO A 461 19.01 12.67 9.26
C PRO A 461 19.37 12.20 7.85
N ASN A 462 20.41 11.39 7.72
CA ASN A 462 20.87 10.89 6.41
C ASN A 462 20.43 9.44 6.13
N GLU A 463 19.72 8.79 7.06
CA GLU A 463 19.25 7.41 6.90
C GLU A 463 17.75 7.39 6.59
N ARG A 464 17.34 6.46 5.74
CA ARG A 464 15.93 6.24 5.40
C ARG A 464 15.23 5.58 6.57
N PRO A 465 14.18 6.20 7.12
CA PRO A 465 13.40 5.58 8.19
C PRO A 465 12.75 4.27 7.72
N PHE A 466 12.64 3.34 8.64
CA PHE A 466 11.81 2.16 8.43
C PHE A 466 10.63 2.16 9.40
N LEU A 467 9.45 2.23 8.83
CA LEU A 467 8.17 2.06 9.53
C LEU A 467 7.35 0.99 8.86
N SER A 468 6.76 0.11 9.67
CA SER A 468 5.60 -0.70 9.28
C SER A 468 4.38 -0.17 10.01
N THR A 469 3.26 0.07 9.29
CA THR A 469 2.02 0.58 9.90
C THR A 469 0.82 -0.22 9.43
N ARG A 470 -0.06 -0.60 10.39
CA ARG A 470 -1.20 -1.47 10.09
C ARG A 470 -2.30 -0.72 9.34
N SER A 471 -2.70 0.42 9.85
CA SER A 471 -3.90 1.11 9.41
C SER A 471 -3.61 2.46 8.78
N GLY A 472 -4.55 2.97 7.98
CA GLY A 472 -4.57 4.34 7.46
C GLY A 472 -5.06 4.49 6.04
N SER A 473 -4.84 5.68 5.45
CA SER A 473 -5.15 6.03 4.06
C SER A 473 -3.93 5.89 3.16
N SER A 474 -4.10 6.11 1.84
CA SER A 474 -2.99 6.13 0.88
C SER A 474 -1.92 7.20 1.15
N ALA A 475 -2.18 8.13 2.09
CA ALA A 475 -1.17 9.06 2.60
C ALA A 475 0.06 8.35 3.19
N LEU A 476 -0.13 7.15 3.77
CA LEU A 476 0.92 6.37 4.41
C LEU A 476 2.06 5.98 3.48
N ARG A 477 1.81 5.91 2.17
CA ARG A 477 2.85 5.61 1.18
C ARG A 477 4.08 6.52 1.28
N ARG A 478 3.89 7.74 1.77
CA ARG A 478 4.99 8.71 1.96
C ARG A 478 5.91 8.39 3.14
N LEU A 479 5.50 7.50 4.04
CA LEU A 479 6.15 7.30 5.33
C LEU A 479 6.54 5.84 5.61
N ALA A 480 5.74 4.87 5.15
CA ALA A 480 5.80 3.52 5.68
C ALA A 480 5.48 2.45 4.63
N GLN A 481 5.89 1.23 4.90
CA GLN A 481 5.27 0.04 4.35
C GLN A 481 4.08 -0.40 5.21
N THR A 482 3.25 -1.28 4.67
CA THR A 482 2.06 -1.80 5.36
C THR A 482 1.92 -3.31 5.17
N TRP A 483 0.99 -3.90 5.91
CA TRP A 483 0.57 -5.28 5.69
C TRP A 483 -0.96 -5.39 5.74
N SER A 484 -1.50 -6.55 5.42
CA SER A 484 -2.95 -6.78 5.39
C SER A 484 -3.60 -6.91 6.77
N GLY A 485 -2.85 -6.72 7.86
CA GLY A 485 -3.33 -6.92 9.23
C GLY A 485 -3.36 -8.39 9.64
N ASP A 486 -4.24 -8.71 10.56
CA ASP A 486 -4.32 -9.99 11.28
C ASP A 486 -5.13 -11.03 10.50
N ASN A 487 -4.55 -11.58 9.42
CA ASN A 487 -5.18 -12.61 8.59
C ASN A 487 -5.31 -13.95 9.33
N PHE A 488 -6.26 -14.78 8.89
CA PHE A 488 -6.51 -16.08 9.49
C PHE A 488 -5.63 -17.18 8.85
N THR A 489 -5.31 -18.23 9.63
CA THR A 489 -4.49 -19.36 9.19
C THR A 489 -5.34 -20.36 8.41
N SER A 490 -5.47 -20.20 7.10
CA SER A 490 -6.17 -21.13 6.22
C SER A 490 -5.75 -21.01 4.76
N PHE A 491 -6.00 -22.05 3.94
CA PHE A 491 -5.86 -21.96 2.48
C PHE A 491 -6.80 -20.96 1.85
N ASN A 492 -8.02 -20.79 2.41
CA ASN A 492 -8.95 -19.79 1.93
C ASN A 492 -8.36 -18.37 2.10
N ASP A 493 -7.73 -18.10 3.25
CA ASP A 493 -7.11 -16.80 3.48
C ASP A 493 -5.83 -16.61 2.65
N LEU A 494 -5.00 -17.64 2.44
CA LEU A 494 -3.90 -17.58 1.48
C LEU A 494 -4.41 -17.13 0.10
N LYS A 495 -5.47 -17.76 -0.40
CA LYS A 495 -6.04 -17.47 -1.71
C LYS A 495 -6.59 -16.05 -1.81
N TYR A 496 -7.38 -15.63 -0.83
CA TYR A 496 -8.01 -14.31 -0.88
C TYR A 496 -7.08 -13.18 -0.45
N CYS A 497 -6.05 -13.44 0.37
CA CYS A 497 -4.97 -12.49 0.64
C CYS A 497 -4.17 -12.14 -0.62
N HIS A 498 -3.98 -13.08 -1.56
CA HIS A 498 -3.44 -12.77 -2.88
C HIS A 498 -4.24 -11.63 -3.55
N TYR A 499 -5.58 -11.70 -3.55
CA TYR A 499 -6.43 -10.65 -4.11
C TYR A 499 -6.46 -9.39 -3.26
N VAL A 500 -6.45 -9.49 -1.92
CA VAL A 500 -6.38 -8.33 -1.00
C VAL A 500 -5.08 -7.55 -1.26
N GLY A 501 -3.95 -8.23 -1.41
CA GLY A 501 -2.67 -7.62 -1.75
C GLY A 501 -2.69 -6.87 -3.08
N LEU A 502 -3.20 -7.51 -4.13
CA LEU A 502 -3.34 -6.86 -5.44
C LEU A 502 -4.35 -5.71 -5.40
N THR A 503 -5.40 -5.80 -4.58
CA THR A 503 -6.36 -4.70 -4.37
C THR A 503 -5.69 -3.52 -3.66
N MET A 504 -4.83 -3.76 -2.65
CA MET A 504 -4.01 -2.71 -2.03
C MET A 504 -3.09 -2.04 -3.05
N SER A 505 -2.43 -2.84 -3.90
CA SER A 505 -1.59 -2.33 -4.98
C SER A 505 -2.37 -1.41 -5.93
N LEU A 506 -3.55 -1.82 -6.38
CA LEU A 506 -4.46 -1.01 -7.21
C LEU A 506 -5.06 0.21 -6.48
N SER A 507 -4.72 0.39 -5.20
CA SER A 507 -5.16 1.49 -4.33
C SER A 507 -4.01 2.39 -3.86
N GLY A 508 -2.81 2.26 -4.45
CA GLY A 508 -1.65 3.10 -4.17
C GLY A 508 -0.74 2.60 -3.04
N PHE A 509 -0.99 1.43 -2.44
CA PHE A 509 -0.06 0.79 -1.51
C PHE A 509 0.85 -0.16 -2.28
N PHE A 510 1.97 0.36 -2.77
CA PHE A 510 2.87 -0.41 -3.64
C PHE A 510 3.88 -1.27 -2.88
N ILE A 511 4.10 -1.00 -1.59
CA ILE A 511 4.99 -1.76 -0.72
C ILE A 511 4.18 -2.32 0.45
N TYR A 512 3.77 -3.56 0.30
CA TYR A 512 2.91 -4.28 1.24
C TYR A 512 3.34 -5.74 1.39
N GLY A 513 2.67 -6.49 2.24
CA GLY A 513 2.72 -7.95 2.34
C GLY A 513 1.67 -8.48 3.29
N HIS A 514 1.82 -9.73 3.67
CA HIS A 514 0.94 -10.43 4.60
C HIS A 514 1.75 -11.00 5.75
N ASP A 515 1.08 -11.48 6.79
CA ASP A 515 1.70 -12.34 7.78
C ASP A 515 1.70 -13.77 7.22
N LEU A 516 2.88 -14.20 6.76
CA LEU A 516 3.05 -15.47 6.08
C LEU A 516 2.84 -16.64 7.04
N GLY A 517 2.03 -17.60 6.63
CA GLY A 517 1.57 -18.69 7.45
C GLY A 517 0.19 -18.46 8.05
N GLY A 518 -0.28 -17.21 8.09
CA GLY A 518 -1.44 -16.74 8.82
C GLY A 518 -1.09 -16.28 10.22
N PHE A 519 -1.73 -15.18 10.68
CA PHE A 519 -1.47 -14.61 12.00
C PHE A 519 -2.25 -15.31 13.11
N SER A 520 -3.58 -15.45 12.94
CA SER A 520 -4.46 -15.97 13.98
C SER A 520 -5.07 -17.33 13.59
N GLY A 521 -5.32 -18.17 14.57
CA GLY A 521 -5.87 -19.51 14.40
C GLY A 521 -4.93 -20.60 14.90
N ASP A 522 -5.03 -21.79 14.35
CA ASP A 522 -4.12 -22.89 14.67
C ASP A 522 -2.79 -22.73 13.92
N MET A 523 -1.76 -23.42 14.39
CA MET A 523 -0.49 -23.50 13.65
C MET A 523 -0.76 -24.00 12.22
N PRO A 524 -0.26 -23.34 11.16
CA PRO A 524 -0.49 -23.75 9.78
C PRO A 524 0.04 -25.18 9.54
N SER A 525 -0.63 -25.95 8.68
CA SER A 525 -0.05 -27.21 8.20
C SER A 525 1.29 -26.95 7.48
N GLU A 526 2.12 -27.99 7.34
CA GLU A 526 3.39 -27.88 6.60
C GLU A 526 3.17 -27.30 5.19
N GLU A 527 2.20 -27.85 4.46
CA GLU A 527 1.90 -27.38 3.11
C GLU A 527 1.47 -25.93 3.10
N LEU A 528 0.55 -25.54 3.99
CA LEU A 528 0.07 -24.15 4.07
C LEU A 528 1.22 -23.17 4.36
N LEU A 529 2.11 -23.50 5.31
CA LEU A 529 3.27 -22.66 5.61
C LEU A 529 4.17 -22.50 4.38
N LEU A 530 4.51 -23.60 3.72
CA LEU A 530 5.38 -23.55 2.54
C LEU A 530 4.72 -22.80 1.38
N ARG A 531 3.41 -22.97 1.14
CA ARG A 531 2.67 -22.21 0.11
C ARG A 531 2.64 -20.71 0.41
N TRP A 532 2.45 -20.32 1.67
CA TRP A 532 2.58 -18.91 2.09
C TRP A 532 4.00 -18.39 1.85
N MET A 533 5.02 -19.14 2.22
CA MET A 533 6.41 -18.73 1.97
C MET A 533 6.69 -18.60 0.47
N GLN A 534 6.23 -19.56 -0.36
CA GLN A 534 6.34 -19.52 -1.82
C GLN A 534 5.68 -18.27 -2.41
N HIS A 535 4.50 -17.90 -1.93
CA HIS A 535 3.80 -16.66 -2.32
C HIS A 535 4.61 -15.43 -1.90
N GLY A 536 5.06 -15.40 -0.65
CA GLY A 536 5.82 -14.29 -0.07
C GLY A 536 7.15 -14.00 -0.77
N VAL A 537 7.77 -14.98 -1.47
CA VAL A 537 9.01 -14.73 -2.25
C VAL A 537 8.87 -13.53 -3.19
N PHE A 538 7.68 -13.31 -3.72
CA PHE A 538 7.40 -12.30 -4.73
C PHE A 538 6.71 -11.05 -4.18
N GLU A 539 6.37 -11.02 -2.90
CA GLU A 539 5.79 -9.83 -2.26
C GLU A 539 6.87 -8.83 -1.81
N PRO A 540 6.56 -7.54 -1.70
CA PRO A 540 7.52 -6.56 -1.17
C PRO A 540 8.00 -6.90 0.25
N ARG A 541 7.08 -7.24 1.17
CA ARG A 541 7.38 -7.64 2.54
C ARG A 541 7.34 -9.16 2.68
N PHE A 542 8.42 -9.78 3.12
CA PHE A 542 8.47 -11.20 3.46
C PHE A 542 8.61 -11.36 4.98
N THR A 543 7.51 -11.56 5.68
CA THR A 543 7.53 -11.70 7.14
C THR A 543 6.65 -12.87 7.58
N ILE A 544 7.25 -13.84 8.29
CA ILE A 544 6.50 -14.88 8.99
C ILE A 544 6.13 -14.32 10.37
N HIS A 545 4.82 -14.24 10.65
CA HIS A 545 4.32 -13.76 11.94
C HIS A 545 3.11 -14.56 12.39
N SER A 546 3.02 -14.88 13.68
CA SER A 546 1.95 -15.74 14.20
C SER A 546 1.54 -15.41 15.63
N TRP A 547 0.27 -15.66 15.90
CA TRP A 547 -0.32 -15.80 17.22
C TRP A 547 -1.19 -17.08 17.22
N ASN A 548 -0.50 -18.24 17.33
CA ASN A 548 -1.16 -19.53 17.27
C ASN A 548 -1.96 -19.80 18.56
N GLY A 549 -3.12 -20.45 18.40
CA GLY A 549 -4.04 -20.75 19.51
C GLY A 549 -3.46 -21.70 20.57
N ASP A 550 -2.46 -22.51 20.21
CA ASP A 550 -1.73 -23.41 21.12
C ASP A 550 -0.50 -22.76 21.77
N GLY A 551 -0.23 -21.47 21.48
CA GLY A 551 0.94 -20.75 21.99
C GLY A 551 2.27 -21.11 21.32
N SER A 552 2.24 -21.89 20.24
CA SER A 552 3.43 -22.19 19.43
C SER A 552 3.86 -21.01 18.55
N ALA A 553 5.09 -21.07 18.01
CA ALA A 553 5.61 -20.11 17.06
C ALA A 553 5.68 -20.72 15.66
N THR A 554 5.16 -20.04 14.66
CA THR A 554 5.36 -20.40 13.25
C THR A 554 6.70 -19.86 12.78
N MET A 555 7.61 -20.76 12.35
CA MET A 555 8.96 -20.43 11.91
C MET A 555 9.34 -21.30 10.69
N PRO A 556 10.36 -20.94 9.90
CA PRO A 556 10.82 -21.76 8.77
C PRO A 556 11.20 -23.19 9.13
N TRP A 557 11.46 -23.44 10.39
CA TRP A 557 11.82 -24.77 10.95
C TRP A 557 10.73 -25.45 11.76
N SER A 558 9.49 -24.98 11.66
CA SER A 558 8.36 -25.57 12.39
C SER A 558 8.14 -27.05 12.06
N TYR A 559 8.53 -27.47 10.86
CA TYR A 559 8.45 -28.85 10.38
C TYR A 559 9.85 -29.38 10.04
N PRO A 560 10.42 -30.29 10.86
CA PRO A 560 11.79 -30.77 10.67
C PRO A 560 12.08 -31.33 9.28
N GLU A 561 11.11 -32.03 8.66
CA GLU A 561 11.24 -32.63 7.33
C GLU A 561 11.14 -31.62 6.20
N ALA A 562 10.65 -30.40 6.48
CA ALA A 562 10.48 -29.32 5.52
C ALA A 562 11.57 -28.24 5.60
N ILE A 563 12.52 -28.32 6.56
CA ILE A 563 13.57 -27.31 6.75
C ILE A 563 14.35 -27.07 5.46
N GLY A 564 14.68 -28.14 4.72
CA GLY A 564 15.37 -28.04 3.43
C GLY A 564 14.60 -27.21 2.41
N ALA A 565 13.29 -27.48 2.28
CA ALA A 565 12.40 -26.75 1.38
C ALA A 565 12.24 -25.27 1.81
N ALA A 566 12.05 -25.00 3.10
CA ALA A 566 12.00 -23.65 3.62
C ALA A 566 13.29 -22.86 3.33
N LYS A 567 14.45 -23.51 3.49
CA LYS A 567 15.75 -22.92 3.15
C LYS A 567 15.87 -22.59 1.66
N GLU A 568 15.41 -23.46 0.77
CA GLU A 568 15.40 -23.21 -0.68
C GLU A 568 14.51 -22.00 -1.04
N ILE A 569 13.33 -21.89 -0.42
CA ILE A 569 12.42 -20.76 -0.63
C ILE A 569 13.05 -19.44 -0.14
N LEU A 570 13.68 -19.46 1.04
CA LEU A 570 14.37 -18.28 1.57
C LEU A 570 15.60 -17.90 0.73
N ALA A 571 16.34 -18.89 0.22
CA ALA A 571 17.46 -18.65 -0.69
C ALA A 571 16.98 -18.01 -2.01
N GLU A 572 15.83 -18.46 -2.53
CA GLU A 572 15.21 -17.85 -3.71
C GLU A 572 14.80 -16.40 -3.45
N ARG A 573 14.20 -16.11 -2.28
CA ARG A 573 13.91 -14.73 -1.88
C ARG A 573 15.17 -13.88 -1.87
N HIS A 574 16.23 -14.36 -1.23
CA HIS A 574 17.52 -13.66 -1.13
C HIS A 574 18.12 -13.41 -2.51
N ARG A 575 18.02 -14.39 -3.42
CA ARG A 575 18.46 -14.27 -4.81
C ARG A 575 17.75 -13.13 -5.54
N LEU A 576 16.45 -12.91 -5.28
CA LEU A 576 15.62 -11.90 -5.93
C LEU A 576 15.66 -10.52 -5.25
N VAL A 577 16.26 -10.36 -4.07
CA VAL A 577 16.33 -9.05 -3.38
C VAL A 577 16.85 -7.91 -4.27
N PRO A 578 17.92 -8.07 -5.09
CA PRO A 578 18.38 -6.99 -5.97
C PRO A 578 17.31 -6.58 -7.00
N TYR A 579 16.58 -7.53 -7.56
CA TYR A 579 15.48 -7.25 -8.48
C TYR A 579 14.32 -6.55 -7.77
N LEU A 580 13.90 -7.02 -6.60
CA LEU A 580 12.82 -6.43 -5.81
C LEU A 580 13.17 -5.01 -5.35
N TYR A 581 14.41 -4.78 -4.97
CA TYR A 581 14.91 -3.45 -4.59
C TYR A 581 14.91 -2.48 -5.78
N ASN A 582 15.29 -2.97 -6.97
CA ASN A 582 15.16 -2.19 -8.21
C ASN A 582 13.69 -1.88 -8.54
N CYS A 583 12.75 -2.83 -8.32
CA CYS A 583 11.30 -2.58 -8.47
C CYS A 583 10.82 -1.52 -7.49
N ALA A 584 11.31 -1.50 -6.26
CA ALA A 584 10.97 -0.47 -5.28
C ALA A 584 11.50 0.91 -5.70
N TYR A 585 12.70 0.97 -6.30
CA TYR A 585 13.21 2.21 -6.88
C TYR A 585 12.34 2.70 -8.06
N ASP A 586 11.92 1.79 -8.95
CA ASP A 586 11.00 2.11 -10.05
C ASP A 586 9.63 2.59 -9.55
N CYS A 587 9.15 1.98 -8.46
CA CYS A 587 7.95 2.44 -7.74
C CYS A 587 8.08 3.90 -7.29
N VAL A 588 9.23 4.27 -6.69
CA VAL A 588 9.49 5.64 -6.19
C VAL A 588 9.66 6.65 -7.33
N GLN A 589 10.28 6.26 -8.45
CA GLN A 589 10.56 7.17 -9.56
C GLN A 589 9.40 7.30 -10.54
N ASN A 590 8.70 6.19 -10.82
CA ASN A 590 7.77 6.08 -11.94
C ASN A 590 6.35 5.72 -11.51
N GLU A 591 6.10 5.56 -10.20
CA GLU A 591 4.81 5.11 -9.66
C GLU A 591 4.34 3.78 -10.27
N ILE A 592 5.28 2.84 -10.45
CA ILE A 592 5.00 1.48 -10.91
C ILE A 592 4.82 0.58 -9.68
N PRO A 593 3.68 -0.09 -9.52
CA PRO A 593 3.48 -0.99 -8.39
C PRO A 593 4.46 -2.16 -8.43
N MET A 594 4.95 -2.59 -7.25
CA MET A 594 5.85 -3.74 -7.16
C MET A 594 5.16 -5.05 -7.54
N ASN A 595 3.87 -5.18 -7.17
CA ASN A 595 3.03 -6.30 -7.59
C ASN A 595 1.77 -5.77 -8.28
N ALA A 596 1.35 -6.42 -9.32
CA ALA A 596 0.17 -6.02 -10.08
C ALA A 596 -0.54 -7.20 -10.74
N PRO A 597 -1.86 -7.16 -10.91
CA PRO A 597 -2.55 -8.10 -11.77
C PRO A 597 -2.14 -7.85 -13.23
N LEU A 598 -2.16 -8.90 -14.05
CA LEU A 598 -1.71 -8.84 -15.45
C LEU A 598 -2.46 -7.78 -16.26
N PHE A 599 -3.76 -7.62 -16.02
CA PHE A 599 -4.60 -6.66 -16.74
C PHE A 599 -4.22 -5.18 -16.51
N LEU A 600 -3.36 -4.88 -15.54
CA LEU A 600 -2.86 -3.52 -15.35
C LEU A 600 -1.89 -3.11 -16.47
N TYR A 601 -1.12 -4.08 -17.00
CA TYR A 601 -0.10 -3.85 -18.01
C TYR A 601 -0.52 -4.30 -19.42
N TYR A 602 -1.43 -5.28 -19.51
CA TYR A 602 -1.82 -5.89 -20.78
C TYR A 602 -3.32 -5.74 -21.01
N ASN A 603 -3.69 -5.31 -22.21
CA ASN A 603 -5.07 -5.26 -22.65
C ASN A 603 -5.35 -6.49 -23.52
N ASP A 604 -5.52 -7.65 -22.90
CA ASP A 604 -5.71 -8.94 -23.52
C ASP A 604 -6.95 -9.61 -22.92
N GLU A 605 -7.96 -9.87 -23.74
CA GLU A 605 -9.27 -10.42 -23.32
C GLU A 605 -9.19 -11.83 -22.71
N GLU A 606 -8.09 -12.55 -22.95
CA GLU A 606 -7.86 -13.89 -22.38
C GLU A 606 -7.33 -13.84 -20.95
N ILE A 607 -7.02 -12.66 -20.42
CA ILE A 607 -6.54 -12.51 -19.05
C ILE A 607 -7.69 -12.72 -18.06
N ASP A 608 -7.61 -13.77 -17.28
CA ASP A 608 -8.51 -13.95 -16.13
C ASP A 608 -8.11 -12.99 -14.99
N GLU A 609 -9.01 -12.06 -14.66
CA GLU A 609 -8.81 -11.10 -13.57
C GLU A 609 -8.69 -11.77 -12.19
N ASN A 610 -9.14 -13.02 -12.04
CA ASN A 610 -9.05 -13.81 -10.82
C ASN A 610 -8.02 -14.95 -10.92
N SER A 611 -7.06 -14.83 -11.83
CA SER A 611 -5.96 -15.79 -11.92
C SER A 611 -5.11 -15.79 -10.64
N HIS A 612 -4.47 -16.92 -10.34
CA HIS A 612 -3.48 -17.03 -9.26
C HIS A 612 -2.10 -16.52 -9.68
N SER A 613 -2.06 -15.56 -10.62
CA SER A 613 -0.84 -14.99 -11.18
C SER A 613 -0.73 -13.52 -10.88
N MET A 614 0.51 -13.03 -10.74
CA MET A 614 0.79 -11.60 -10.65
C MET A 614 2.08 -11.24 -11.37
N MET A 615 2.14 -10.02 -11.85
CA MET A 615 3.40 -9.40 -12.26
C MET A 615 4.14 -8.92 -11.02
N VAL A 616 5.45 -9.18 -10.97
CA VAL A 616 6.39 -8.63 -9.99
C VAL A 616 7.28 -7.65 -10.75
N GLY A 617 7.12 -6.36 -10.45
CA GLY A 617 7.59 -5.32 -11.34
C GLY A 617 6.98 -5.48 -12.75
N ARG A 618 7.81 -5.23 -13.78
CA ARG A 618 7.39 -5.37 -15.18
C ARG A 618 7.91 -6.63 -15.87
N ASN A 619 8.78 -7.38 -15.21
CA ASN A 619 9.59 -8.39 -15.91
C ASN A 619 9.34 -9.82 -15.42
N ILE A 620 8.82 -10.03 -14.23
CA ILE A 620 8.55 -11.37 -13.70
C ILE A 620 7.04 -11.60 -13.62
N LEU A 621 6.59 -12.77 -14.10
CA LEU A 621 5.24 -13.28 -13.92
C LEU A 621 5.34 -14.51 -13.02
N ALA A 622 4.79 -14.40 -11.81
CA ALA A 622 4.70 -15.47 -10.84
C ALA A 622 3.28 -16.03 -10.78
N THR A 623 3.16 -17.36 -10.65
CA THR A 623 1.87 -18.06 -10.52
C THR A 623 1.95 -19.02 -9.35
N PHE A 624 0.86 -19.17 -8.59
CA PHE A 624 0.85 -19.85 -7.30
C PHE A 624 -0.14 -20.99 -7.22
N ILE A 625 0.14 -21.93 -6.34
CA ILE A 625 -0.83 -22.88 -5.80
C ILE A 625 -1.43 -22.26 -4.54
N LEU A 626 -2.73 -21.96 -4.58
CA LEU A 626 -3.48 -21.32 -3.49
C LEU A 626 -4.58 -22.22 -2.91
N ASP A 627 -4.71 -23.45 -3.41
CA ASP A 627 -5.66 -24.46 -2.92
C ASP A 627 -4.88 -25.70 -2.40
N GLU A 628 -5.38 -26.30 -1.33
CA GLU A 628 -4.72 -27.43 -0.65
C GLU A 628 -4.60 -28.66 -1.55
N GLY A 629 -3.44 -29.30 -1.55
CA GLY A 629 -3.15 -30.53 -2.28
C GLY A 629 -2.96 -30.39 -3.78
N GLU A 630 -3.15 -29.18 -4.32
CA GLU A 630 -2.90 -28.89 -5.73
C GLU A 630 -1.42 -28.76 -6.04
N ARG A 631 -1.03 -29.11 -7.29
CA ARG A 631 0.36 -29.02 -7.74
C ARG A 631 0.52 -28.31 -9.08
N ILE A 632 -0.51 -28.33 -9.90
CA ILE A 632 -0.43 -27.77 -11.25
C ILE A 632 -1.07 -26.37 -11.25
N ALA A 633 -0.26 -25.38 -11.49
CA ALA A 633 -0.72 -24.01 -11.72
C ALA A 633 -0.88 -23.74 -13.22
N LYS A 634 -1.80 -22.85 -13.57
CA LYS A 634 -2.04 -22.36 -14.93
C LYS A 634 -1.61 -20.92 -15.03
N ALA A 635 -0.59 -20.65 -15.83
CA ALA A 635 -0.12 -19.30 -16.13
C ALA A 635 -0.55 -18.89 -17.54
N TYR A 636 -1.35 -17.85 -17.66
CA TYR A 636 -1.58 -17.22 -18.95
C TYR A 636 -0.42 -16.27 -19.25
N LEU A 637 0.22 -16.46 -20.40
CA LEU A 637 1.31 -15.61 -20.87
C LEU A 637 0.73 -14.56 -21.83
N PRO A 638 0.71 -13.26 -21.49
CA PRO A 638 0.13 -12.20 -22.33
C PRO A 638 0.70 -12.17 -23.74
N LYS A 639 -0.17 -11.86 -24.72
CA LYS A 639 0.16 -11.75 -26.16
C LYS A 639 1.23 -10.67 -26.42
N GLY A 640 2.00 -10.88 -27.48
CA GLY A 640 2.98 -9.91 -27.97
C GLY A 640 4.33 -9.96 -27.30
N GLU A 641 4.53 -10.82 -26.30
CA GLU A 641 5.77 -10.98 -25.57
C GLU A 641 6.36 -12.38 -25.74
N ILE A 642 7.66 -12.51 -25.47
CA ILE A 642 8.33 -13.79 -25.22
C ILE A 642 8.50 -13.94 -23.71
N TRP A 643 8.29 -15.15 -23.21
CA TRP A 643 8.41 -15.47 -21.81
C TRP A 643 9.41 -16.62 -21.60
N TYR A 644 10.30 -16.49 -20.64
CA TYR A 644 11.29 -17.50 -20.33
C TYR A 644 10.97 -18.18 -19.01
N LEU A 645 10.92 -19.49 -19.01
CA LEU A 645 10.86 -20.31 -17.80
C LEU A 645 12.08 -21.26 -17.82
N ASN A 646 13.00 -21.03 -16.90
CA ASN A 646 14.31 -21.71 -16.87
C ASN A 646 15.08 -21.57 -18.20
N ASP A 647 15.32 -22.66 -18.90
CA ASP A 647 16.04 -22.76 -20.19
C ASP A 647 15.12 -22.72 -21.42
N ARG A 648 13.81 -22.49 -21.22
CA ARG A 648 12.82 -22.59 -22.29
C ARG A 648 12.10 -21.25 -22.54
N ALA A 649 12.01 -20.89 -23.81
CA ALA A 649 11.21 -19.74 -24.27
C ALA A 649 9.81 -20.16 -24.70
N TYR A 650 8.83 -19.29 -24.40
CA TYR A 650 7.42 -19.45 -24.76
C TYR A 650 6.93 -18.19 -25.45
N MET A 651 6.20 -18.32 -26.54
CA MET A 651 5.48 -17.21 -27.13
C MET A 651 4.25 -16.88 -26.28
N GLY A 652 3.96 -15.60 -26.06
CA GLY A 652 2.73 -15.16 -25.43
C GLY A 652 1.47 -15.53 -26.21
N GLY A 653 0.30 -15.34 -25.58
CA GLY A 653 -1.01 -15.71 -26.12
C GLY A 653 -1.38 -17.18 -25.85
N GLN A 654 -0.84 -17.79 -24.82
CA GLN A 654 -1.13 -19.17 -24.43
C GLN A 654 -1.12 -19.36 -22.92
N THR A 655 -1.84 -20.37 -22.46
CA THR A 655 -1.78 -20.86 -21.07
C THR A 655 -0.77 -22.00 -20.96
N VAL A 656 0.14 -21.92 -19.97
CA VAL A 656 1.12 -22.94 -19.70
C VAL A 656 0.80 -23.57 -18.33
N GLU A 657 0.79 -24.89 -18.29
CA GLU A 657 0.70 -25.65 -17.04
C GLU A 657 2.10 -25.84 -16.42
N ILE A 658 2.21 -25.52 -15.13
CA ILE A 658 3.46 -25.59 -14.38
C ILE A 658 3.25 -26.48 -13.17
N ASP A 659 4.12 -27.49 -13.00
CA ASP A 659 4.19 -28.25 -11.74
C ASP A 659 4.95 -27.42 -10.70
N ILE A 660 4.26 -27.01 -9.63
CA ILE A 660 4.84 -26.32 -8.49
C ILE A 660 4.87 -27.27 -7.31
N PRO A 661 6.05 -27.78 -6.94
CA PRO A 661 6.17 -28.72 -5.84
C PRO A 661 5.72 -28.08 -4.52
N ALA A 662 5.11 -28.86 -3.63
CA ALA A 662 4.78 -28.37 -2.28
C ALA A 662 6.04 -27.99 -1.49
N ARG A 663 7.19 -28.65 -1.76
CA ARG A 663 8.49 -28.35 -1.17
C ARG A 663 9.45 -27.84 -2.24
N GLY A 664 10.08 -26.69 -1.99
CA GLY A 664 11.05 -26.04 -2.86
C GLY A 664 10.60 -24.68 -3.42
N ALA A 665 11.44 -24.09 -4.25
CA ALA A 665 11.20 -22.78 -4.85
C ALA A 665 10.10 -22.84 -5.92
N VAL A 666 9.43 -21.70 -6.15
CA VAL A 666 8.41 -21.54 -7.20
C VAL A 666 9.06 -21.19 -8.52
N PRO A 667 8.80 -21.94 -9.60
CA PRO A 667 9.17 -21.53 -10.93
C PRO A 667 8.39 -20.28 -11.35
N TYR A 668 9.03 -19.36 -12.07
CA TYR A 668 8.40 -18.14 -12.57
C TYR A 668 8.87 -17.81 -13.99
N PHE A 669 8.04 -17.06 -14.70
CA PHE A 669 8.38 -16.60 -16.03
C PHE A 669 9.08 -15.23 -15.97
N VAL A 670 10.07 -15.05 -16.83
CA VAL A 670 10.71 -13.76 -17.06
C VAL A 670 10.41 -13.28 -18.47
N ARG A 671 9.99 -12.04 -18.60
CA ARG A 671 9.65 -11.40 -19.87
C ARG A 671 10.91 -11.22 -20.72
N GLY A 672 10.84 -11.59 -21.99
CA GLY A 672 11.85 -11.22 -22.99
C GLY A 672 11.92 -9.70 -23.16
N GLY A 673 13.09 -9.19 -23.51
CA GLY A 673 13.32 -7.76 -23.53
C GLY A 673 13.63 -7.18 -22.15
N SER A 674 14.24 -7.97 -21.26
CA SER A 674 14.62 -7.54 -19.91
C SER A 674 16.04 -7.95 -19.53
N VAL A 675 16.61 -7.22 -18.55
CA VAL A 675 17.84 -7.60 -17.84
C VAL A 675 17.46 -7.67 -16.34
N VAL A 676 17.63 -8.84 -15.74
CA VAL A 676 17.25 -9.09 -14.35
C VAL A 676 18.50 -9.29 -13.51
N ALA A 677 18.61 -8.52 -12.43
CA ALA A 677 19.70 -8.65 -11.46
C ALA A 677 19.34 -9.71 -10.41
N GLU A 678 20.29 -10.57 -10.11
CA GLU A 678 20.16 -11.66 -9.14
C GLU A 678 21.38 -11.66 -8.20
N ASN A 679 21.17 -11.97 -6.94
CA ASN A 679 22.25 -12.27 -6.02
C ASN A 679 22.58 -13.76 -6.09
N ILE A 680 23.79 -14.10 -6.52
CA ILE A 680 24.31 -15.47 -6.60
C ILE A 680 25.37 -15.76 -5.53
N GLY A 681 25.51 -14.87 -4.53
CA GLY A 681 26.36 -15.11 -3.37
C GLY A 681 25.84 -16.29 -2.53
N GLU A 682 26.68 -16.82 -1.66
CA GLU A 682 26.30 -17.94 -0.80
C GLU A 682 25.18 -17.51 0.17
N TYR A 683 24.06 -18.25 0.15
CA TYR A 683 22.97 -18.04 1.10
C TYR A 683 23.27 -18.72 2.44
N GLY A 684 23.22 -17.96 3.52
CA GLY A 684 23.42 -18.48 4.86
C GLY A 684 23.31 -17.39 5.92
N PHE A 685 23.56 -17.74 7.17
CA PHE A 685 23.50 -16.80 8.29
C PHE A 685 24.44 -15.58 8.12
N LYS A 686 25.63 -15.83 7.55
CA LYS A 686 26.50 -14.77 7.03
C LYS A 686 26.23 -14.62 5.54
N LYS A 687 25.79 -13.46 5.13
CA LYS A 687 25.35 -13.15 3.78
C LYS A 687 26.49 -12.72 2.92
N GLU A 688 26.51 -13.17 1.68
CA GLU A 688 27.42 -12.68 0.64
C GLU A 688 26.57 -12.13 -0.49
N GLU A 689 26.87 -10.91 -0.96
CA GLU A 689 26.22 -10.33 -2.12
C GLU A 689 27.17 -10.42 -3.33
N LYS A 690 26.74 -11.19 -4.33
CA LYS A 690 27.39 -11.26 -5.63
C LYS A 690 26.35 -11.09 -6.72
N LEU A 691 26.36 -9.93 -7.40
CA LEU A 691 25.36 -9.60 -8.42
C LEU A 691 25.75 -10.16 -9.79
N VAL A 692 24.76 -10.81 -10.43
CA VAL A 692 24.80 -11.21 -11.84
C VAL A 692 23.57 -10.69 -12.54
N PHE A 693 23.73 -10.29 -13.79
CA PHE A 693 22.66 -9.74 -14.63
C PHE A 693 22.36 -10.73 -15.76
N THR A 694 21.20 -11.36 -15.67
CA THR A 694 20.72 -12.27 -16.70
C THR A 694 19.94 -11.50 -17.76
N VAL A 695 20.38 -11.56 -19.00
CA VAL A 695 19.71 -10.96 -20.16
C VAL A 695 18.73 -11.96 -20.73
N TYR A 696 17.48 -11.55 -20.84
CA TYR A 696 16.37 -12.29 -21.46
C TYR A 696 16.04 -11.62 -22.80
N PRO A 697 16.64 -12.08 -23.91
CA PRO A 697 16.55 -11.34 -25.16
C PRO A 697 15.20 -11.53 -25.86
N ILE A 698 14.95 -10.69 -26.86
CA ILE A 698 13.87 -10.87 -27.86
C ILE A 698 14.43 -11.59 -29.10
N GLU A 699 13.59 -12.03 -30.01
CA GLU A 699 14.02 -12.71 -31.25
C GLU A 699 14.96 -11.81 -32.08
N SER A 700 14.52 -10.59 -32.36
CA SER A 700 15.32 -9.60 -33.10
C SER A 700 14.87 -8.18 -32.74
N GLY A 701 15.76 -7.19 -32.93
CA GLY A 701 15.51 -5.79 -32.60
C GLY A 701 16.20 -5.34 -31.34
N GLY A 702 15.77 -4.21 -30.78
CA GLY A 702 16.40 -3.61 -29.60
C GLY A 702 15.41 -3.35 -28.47
N PHE A 703 15.94 -3.35 -27.24
CA PHE A 703 15.21 -2.95 -26.04
C PHE A 703 16.12 -2.22 -25.05
N LYS A 704 15.49 -1.58 -24.05
CA LYS A 704 16.20 -0.93 -22.94
C LYS A 704 15.77 -1.56 -21.62
N SER A 705 16.71 -1.61 -20.68
CA SER A 705 16.47 -2.02 -19.29
C SER A 705 17.29 -1.14 -18.36
N SER A 706 16.93 -1.08 -17.09
CA SER A 706 17.67 -0.32 -16.09
C SER A 706 17.81 -1.10 -14.79
N PHE A 707 18.82 -0.77 -14.02
CA PHE A 707 19.04 -1.33 -12.70
C PHE A 707 19.56 -0.29 -11.75
N PHE A 708 19.04 -0.28 -10.54
CA PHE A 708 19.43 0.58 -9.45
C PHE A 708 19.89 -0.21 -8.24
N THR A 709 20.96 0.22 -7.59
CA THR A 709 21.33 -0.14 -6.21
C THR A 709 22.16 0.96 -5.57
N ASP A 710 22.15 1.03 -4.25
CA ASP A 710 22.92 1.98 -3.44
C ASP A 710 23.51 1.29 -2.19
N ASP A 711 23.82 2.04 -1.14
CA ASP A 711 24.29 1.49 0.14
C ASP A 711 23.19 0.76 0.94
N GLY A 712 21.96 0.76 0.45
CA GLY A 712 20.80 0.09 1.04
C GLY A 712 20.13 0.83 2.20
N LYS A 713 20.62 2.00 2.64
CA LYS A 713 20.14 2.65 3.87
C LYS A 713 20.06 4.18 3.84
N SER A 714 20.98 4.86 3.15
CA SER A 714 21.06 6.32 3.21
C SER A 714 20.24 7.03 2.15
N PHE A 715 20.11 8.36 2.28
CA PHE A 715 19.57 9.24 1.24
C PHE A 715 20.65 9.69 0.22
N ASP A 716 21.85 9.15 0.29
CA ASP A 716 22.97 9.58 -0.57
C ASP A 716 22.69 9.33 -2.06
N TYR A 717 21.84 8.34 -2.37
CA TYR A 717 21.39 8.09 -3.74
C TYR A 717 20.71 9.32 -4.39
N LEU A 718 20.08 10.22 -3.59
CA LEU A 718 19.50 11.48 -4.10
C LEU A 718 20.57 12.45 -4.61
N ARG A 719 21.83 12.28 -4.21
CA ARG A 719 22.99 13.03 -4.69
C ARG A 719 23.78 12.30 -5.77
N GLY A 720 23.27 11.14 -6.20
CA GLY A 720 23.88 10.29 -7.22
C GLY A 720 24.87 9.25 -6.66
N ASP A 721 25.05 9.13 -5.34
CA ASP A 721 25.92 8.13 -4.73
C ASP A 721 25.24 6.75 -4.75
N CYS A 722 25.10 6.21 -5.96
CA CYS A 722 24.43 4.95 -6.26
C CYS A 722 25.01 4.35 -7.54
N VAL A 723 24.63 3.13 -7.83
CA VAL A 723 24.78 2.48 -9.14
C VAL A 723 23.43 2.62 -9.86
N LEU A 724 23.44 3.28 -11.01
CA LEU A 724 22.26 3.37 -11.89
C LEU A 724 22.69 2.98 -13.30
N LEU A 725 22.45 1.72 -13.63
CA LEU A 725 22.81 1.18 -14.95
C LEU A 725 21.65 1.37 -15.93
N GLU A 726 21.97 1.85 -17.10
CA GLU A 726 21.12 1.77 -18.29
C GLU A 726 21.72 0.77 -19.26
N PHE A 727 20.90 -0.19 -19.68
CA PHE A 727 21.25 -1.18 -20.69
C PHE A 727 20.51 -0.89 -22.00
N THR A 728 21.23 -0.88 -23.10
CA THR A 728 20.69 -0.92 -24.47
C THR A 728 21.11 -2.25 -25.07
N VAL A 729 20.13 -3.05 -25.47
CA VAL A 729 20.36 -4.40 -25.97
C VAL A 729 19.86 -4.50 -27.40
N GLU A 730 20.71 -5.00 -28.28
CA GLU A 730 20.42 -5.28 -29.70
C GLU A 730 20.51 -6.80 -29.92
N CYS A 731 19.46 -7.37 -30.48
CA CYS A 731 19.33 -8.83 -30.71
C CYS A 731 19.23 -9.11 -32.21
N ASN A 732 19.94 -10.14 -32.67
CA ASN A 732 19.76 -10.76 -33.97
C ASN A 732 19.85 -12.30 -33.85
N GLU A 733 19.79 -13.04 -34.94
CA GLU A 733 19.76 -14.51 -34.97
C GLU A 733 21.00 -15.18 -34.33
N SER A 734 22.16 -14.51 -34.31
CA SER A 734 23.42 -15.10 -33.88
C SER A 734 24.03 -14.41 -32.66
N GLN A 735 23.61 -13.19 -32.36
CA GLN A 735 24.31 -12.36 -31.36
C GLN A 735 23.31 -11.49 -30.58
N VAL A 736 23.63 -11.28 -29.30
CA VAL A 736 23.03 -10.31 -28.39
C VAL A 736 24.12 -9.33 -27.97
N VAL A 737 23.99 -8.06 -28.33
CA VAL A 737 24.93 -7.00 -27.99
C VAL A 737 24.34 -6.15 -26.87
N VAL A 738 24.97 -6.15 -25.69
CA VAL A 738 24.58 -5.32 -24.55
C VAL A 738 25.54 -4.15 -24.44
N THR A 739 25.02 -2.95 -24.57
CA THR A 739 25.75 -1.71 -24.27
C THR A 739 25.22 -1.16 -22.96
N TYR A 740 26.11 -0.90 -21.99
CA TYR A 740 25.70 -0.35 -20.71
C TYR A 740 26.40 0.97 -20.38
N LYS A 741 25.72 1.79 -19.60
CA LYS A 741 26.21 3.04 -19.03
C LYS A 741 25.79 3.12 -17.56
N ASN A 742 26.74 3.52 -16.70
CA ASN A 742 26.43 3.85 -15.31
C ASN A 742 26.19 5.36 -15.18
N LEU A 743 25.03 5.76 -14.76
CA LEU A 743 24.64 7.15 -14.52
C LEU A 743 24.88 7.60 -13.08
N GLY A 744 25.09 6.65 -12.16
CA GLY A 744 25.42 6.92 -10.77
C GLY A 744 26.91 7.18 -10.57
N ASN A 745 27.27 7.75 -9.41
CA ASN A 745 28.65 8.09 -9.05
C ASN A 745 29.46 6.89 -8.54
N THR A 746 28.79 5.82 -8.08
CA THR A 746 29.45 4.63 -7.54
C THR A 746 29.98 3.77 -8.70
N PRO A 747 31.29 3.51 -8.80
CA PRO A 747 31.83 2.66 -9.86
C PRO A 747 31.30 1.25 -9.78
N PHE A 748 30.86 0.71 -10.91
CA PHE A 748 30.34 -0.66 -11.00
C PHE A 748 30.52 -1.23 -12.41
N GLU A 749 30.88 -2.51 -12.50
CA GLU A 749 30.95 -3.28 -13.75
C GLU A 749 30.01 -4.49 -13.62
N PRO A 750 28.95 -4.59 -14.45
CA PRO A 750 28.01 -5.69 -14.38
C PRO A 750 28.60 -7.00 -14.92
N GLU A 751 28.48 -8.10 -14.17
CA GLU A 751 28.68 -9.46 -14.69
C GLU A 751 27.41 -9.87 -15.45
N LEU A 752 27.49 -9.95 -16.78
CA LEU A 752 26.36 -10.23 -17.67
C LEU A 752 26.42 -11.65 -18.20
N ARG A 753 25.25 -12.30 -18.26
CA ARG A 753 25.07 -13.60 -18.92
C ARG A 753 23.76 -13.63 -19.71
N LEU A 754 23.68 -14.49 -20.72
CA LEU A 754 22.39 -14.82 -21.35
C LEU A 754 21.59 -15.79 -20.49
N THR A 755 20.27 -15.75 -20.65
CA THR A 755 19.38 -16.77 -20.07
C THR A 755 19.82 -18.17 -20.51
N PRO A 756 19.76 -19.17 -19.64
CA PRO A 756 20.05 -20.54 -20.03
C PRO A 756 19.24 -20.96 -21.26
N GLY A 757 19.86 -21.75 -22.17
CA GLY A 757 19.22 -22.22 -23.40
C GLY A 757 19.29 -21.26 -24.59
N ASP A 758 19.68 -20.01 -24.41
CA ASP A 758 19.96 -19.09 -25.53
C ASP A 758 21.37 -19.36 -26.08
N GLY A 759 21.46 -19.85 -27.29
CA GLY A 759 22.72 -20.25 -27.93
C GLY A 759 23.45 -19.11 -28.66
N ARG A 760 22.97 -17.88 -28.61
CA ARG A 760 23.58 -16.72 -29.26
C ARG A 760 24.86 -16.27 -28.55
N GLU A 761 25.71 -15.56 -29.28
CA GLU A 761 26.91 -14.93 -28.71
C GLU A 761 26.53 -13.67 -27.92
N LEU A 762 27.05 -13.54 -26.71
CA LEU A 762 26.90 -12.34 -25.90
C LEU A 762 28.12 -11.40 -26.12
N ALA A 763 27.88 -10.21 -26.65
CA ALA A 763 28.87 -9.16 -26.74
C ALA A 763 28.52 -8.02 -25.78
N VAL A 764 29.49 -7.60 -24.95
CA VAL A 764 29.29 -6.53 -23.96
C VAL A 764 30.14 -5.33 -24.34
N ARG A 765 29.55 -4.14 -24.28
CA ARG A 765 30.21 -2.85 -24.52
C ARG A 765 29.90 -1.89 -23.39
N ARG A 766 30.92 -1.15 -22.94
CA ARG A 766 30.74 -0.03 -22.01
C ARG A 766 30.71 1.28 -22.81
N GLN A 767 29.77 2.16 -22.47
CA GLN A 767 29.60 3.48 -23.08
C GLN A 767 30.25 4.59 -22.24
#